data_dc174b9bb6486181845110a54b1479df
#
_entry.id   dc174b9bb6486181845110a54b1479df
#
_cell.length_a   1.000
_cell.length_b   1.000
_cell.length_c   1.000
_cell.angle_alpha   90.00
_cell.angle_beta   90.00
_cell.angle_gamma   90.00
#
_symmetry.space_group_name_H-M   'P 1'
#
loop_
_entity.id
_entity.type
_entity.pdbx_description
1 polymer ?
#
loop_
_entity_poly.entity_id
_entity_poly.type
_entity_poly.pdbx_seq_one_letter_code
_entity_poly.pdbx_strand_id
1 'polypeptide(L)'
;METQVSRADLYKYKTQRNDLKQHADKIIQGIKKIGPNHAKRAIWELFQNAVDLSPSCEIELELSDNEFVFSHNGVPFTMHTLDCLFTQVSSKTLTEKKLEREEADPIGQYGTGFMTSHSFGDIVKVSGAIQDEHEGEDSNHTALGHIKFTDLVIDRSTQDWEKMCDEISNLRKTVTELLNEQPTFNELPKTVFKFGFNNELNKKRAFDATESLKVILPYVMIFNDRLKKVTVSDNQGNTTTFIKNEVEESSEYFYTREIQINNESKRINYLKTDRLTIVLPIESNSTAEASIGNAEVLPVSLPRLFLFYPLIGTEHFGFNYIIHSKNLQPTEPRDGLHLNSENEKNKTEELANQKLMQEASDLIFSYLENNLSKIQNPHLLAEINFSVSSDDAELNKYFIEFKEKWTNKFKTLPFVETQTTRIPAQQAVFLSNAVIHEANENTLKAIYNIVGGFYENVPKSDLIPIWTKLMDDWNILDIKRIGFADIADKIQEKGTIESFNKPDLILLYHEMIRKGEGELFANKSLLPNIKGQFRKQVELSKSVDLTDALIPLADVINPKITNRQIDTDFLLEGLEFENFGRRNYMELINASLDEHIKENTRSANLPENYLACLIKYASIIPKEDSISGPVKVIKLIEEHYGLELSSIILPSITGEEKDNIDIRKGQNDLFKVFLNDISDKDAEWTKEKLVELATVLKEAFNYADVKKIFLRYDVYPNQLHELKGIPNLYRDNKIPEFVKDLYDSIVEPNNPIRTKLAHSVIENIHDEMKSIKALDLTSDIEVKFFGESGNEIHMENHPYRSDIIDIIRNFKPDQENNEI
;
A
#
# COMPACT_ATOMS: atom_id res chain seq x y z
N MET A 1 -31.20 -3.26 -92.98
CA MET A 1 -30.37 -2.04 -93.16
C MET A 1 -29.49 -1.95 -91.96
N GLU A 2 -28.21 -2.35 -92.10
CA GLU A 2 -27.21 -2.11 -91.08
C GLU A 2 -26.96 -0.62 -91.05
N THR A 3 -27.37 0.04 -89.96
CA THR A 3 -27.05 1.44 -89.70
C THR A 3 -25.54 1.55 -89.48
N GLN A 4 -24.81 2.02 -90.50
CA GLN A 4 -23.40 2.34 -90.37
C GLN A 4 -23.20 3.38 -89.26
N VAL A 5 -22.68 2.98 -88.12
CA VAL A 5 -22.34 3.87 -87.01
C VAL A 5 -21.24 4.82 -87.52
N SER A 6 -21.45 6.14 -87.44
CA SER A 6 -20.46 7.13 -87.88
C SER A 6 -19.16 6.99 -87.10
N ARG A 7 -18.00 7.34 -87.65
CA ARG A 7 -16.74 7.38 -86.99
C ARG A 7 -16.74 8.29 -85.74
N ALA A 8 -17.51 9.36 -85.81
CA ALA A 8 -17.68 10.30 -84.69
C ALA A 8 -18.44 9.67 -83.49
N ASP A 9 -19.51 8.92 -83.82
CA ASP A 9 -20.29 8.21 -82.80
C ASP A 9 -19.48 7.07 -82.17
N LEU A 10 -18.68 6.36 -82.97
CA LEU A 10 -17.79 5.37 -82.50
C LEU A 10 -16.72 5.98 -81.60
N TYR A 11 -16.17 7.15 -81.87
CA TYR A 11 -15.20 7.86 -81.03
C TYR A 11 -15.84 8.32 -79.72
N LYS A 12 -17.03 8.95 -79.79
CA LYS A 12 -17.79 9.32 -78.61
C LYS A 12 -18.04 8.12 -77.69
N TYR A 13 -18.49 7.01 -78.21
CA TYR A 13 -18.73 5.77 -77.48
C TYR A 13 -17.48 5.26 -76.86
N LYS A 14 -16.35 5.18 -77.55
CA LYS A 14 -15.08 4.72 -77.03
C LYS A 14 -14.55 5.65 -75.92
N THR A 15 -14.68 6.95 -76.05
CA THR A 15 -14.27 7.95 -75.09
C THR A 15 -15.11 7.81 -73.81
N GLN A 16 -16.42 7.77 -73.91
CA GLN A 16 -17.33 7.57 -72.77
C GLN A 16 -17.04 6.23 -72.06
N ARG A 17 -16.79 5.17 -72.83
CA ARG A 17 -16.47 3.86 -72.21
C ARG A 17 -15.09 3.84 -71.49
N ASN A 18 -14.13 4.61 -72.00
CA ASN A 18 -12.85 4.78 -71.32
C ASN A 18 -12.98 5.58 -70.04
N ASP A 19 -13.81 6.61 -69.99
CA ASP A 19 -14.10 7.38 -68.79
C ASP A 19 -14.79 6.49 -67.73
N LEU A 20 -15.80 5.72 -68.11
CA LEU A 20 -16.47 4.74 -67.24
C LEU A 20 -15.54 3.68 -66.75
N LYS A 21 -14.58 3.23 -67.58
CA LYS A 21 -13.55 2.25 -67.17
C LYS A 21 -12.68 2.78 -66.04
N GLN A 22 -12.28 4.06 -66.07
CA GLN A 22 -11.48 4.65 -64.98
C GLN A 22 -12.26 4.64 -63.66
N HIS A 23 -13.56 4.94 -63.67
CA HIS A 23 -14.40 4.85 -62.49
C HIS A 23 -14.54 3.39 -62.04
N ALA A 24 -14.81 2.44 -62.92
CA ALA A 24 -14.93 1.03 -62.61
C ALA A 24 -13.68 0.46 -61.98
N ASP A 25 -12.48 0.72 -62.55
CA ASP A 25 -11.21 0.29 -62.05
C ASP A 25 -10.93 0.88 -60.66
N LYS A 26 -11.24 2.16 -60.43
CA LYS A 26 -11.11 2.82 -59.12
C LYS A 26 -11.98 2.14 -58.06
N ILE A 27 -13.25 1.84 -58.38
CA ILE A 27 -14.20 1.16 -57.47
C ILE A 27 -13.68 -0.23 -57.12
N ILE A 28 -13.32 -1.05 -58.08
CA ILE A 28 -12.81 -2.42 -57.87
C ILE A 28 -11.55 -2.43 -57.00
N GLN A 29 -10.61 -1.52 -57.30
CA GLN A 29 -9.38 -1.41 -56.49
C GLN A 29 -9.67 -0.93 -55.08
N GLY A 30 -10.62 0.00 -54.91
CA GLY A 30 -11.01 0.50 -53.59
C GLY A 30 -11.65 -0.58 -52.74
N ILE A 31 -12.57 -1.37 -53.29
CA ILE A 31 -13.20 -2.48 -52.57
C ILE A 31 -12.17 -3.55 -52.13
N LYS A 32 -11.20 -3.89 -53.01
CA LYS A 32 -10.11 -4.84 -52.66
C LYS A 32 -9.24 -4.40 -51.48
N LYS A 33 -9.15 -3.10 -51.21
CA LYS A 33 -8.35 -2.54 -50.10
C LYS A 33 -9.12 -2.46 -48.79
N ILE A 34 -10.42 -2.84 -48.74
CA ILE A 34 -11.22 -2.78 -47.53
C ILE A 34 -10.72 -3.80 -46.49
N GLY A 35 -10.03 -3.33 -45.46
CA GLY A 35 -9.54 -4.09 -44.30
C GLY A 35 -10.42 -3.97 -43.05
N PRO A 36 -10.09 -4.63 -41.92
CA PRO A 36 -10.92 -4.62 -40.72
C PRO A 36 -11.22 -3.23 -40.14
N ASN A 37 -10.26 -2.31 -40.18
CA ASN A 37 -10.42 -0.95 -39.62
C ASN A 37 -11.34 -0.07 -40.50
N HIS A 38 -11.53 -0.40 -41.77
CA HIS A 38 -12.38 0.35 -42.67
C HIS A 38 -13.86 0.29 -42.29
N ALA A 39 -14.32 -0.80 -41.66
CA ALA A 39 -15.69 -0.93 -41.21
C ALA A 39 -16.05 0.09 -40.09
N LYS A 40 -15.18 0.26 -39.10
CA LYS A 40 -15.36 1.25 -38.02
C LYS A 40 -15.37 2.68 -38.58
N ARG A 41 -14.60 2.95 -39.63
CA ARG A 41 -14.55 4.22 -40.31
C ARG A 41 -15.77 4.46 -41.19
N ALA A 42 -16.26 3.42 -41.86
CA ALA A 42 -17.37 3.49 -42.82
C ALA A 42 -18.62 4.13 -42.22
N ILE A 43 -18.95 3.83 -40.97
CA ILE A 43 -20.10 4.41 -40.28
C ILE A 43 -19.94 5.94 -40.15
N TRP A 44 -18.74 6.42 -39.83
CA TRP A 44 -18.47 7.85 -39.69
C TRP A 44 -18.46 8.60 -41.04
N GLU A 45 -18.12 7.94 -42.14
CA GLU A 45 -18.25 8.50 -43.49
C GLU A 45 -19.71 8.67 -43.86
N LEU A 46 -20.60 7.76 -43.47
CA LEU A 46 -22.06 7.93 -43.64
C LEU A 46 -22.56 9.12 -42.81
N PHE A 47 -22.15 9.25 -41.55
CA PHE A 47 -22.46 10.41 -40.71
C PHE A 47 -21.99 11.72 -41.34
N GLN A 48 -20.73 11.75 -41.79
CA GLN A 48 -20.15 12.92 -42.43
C GLN A 48 -20.94 13.36 -43.66
N ASN A 49 -21.30 12.41 -44.52
CA ASN A 49 -22.08 12.73 -45.74
C ASN A 49 -23.48 13.25 -45.41
N ALA A 50 -24.11 12.76 -44.35
CA ALA A 50 -25.43 13.21 -43.91
C ALA A 50 -25.40 14.62 -43.29
N VAL A 51 -24.33 14.96 -42.57
CA VAL A 51 -24.24 16.18 -41.75
C VAL A 51 -23.57 17.35 -42.48
N ASP A 52 -22.57 17.10 -43.34
CA ASP A 52 -21.68 18.13 -43.90
C ASP A 52 -22.43 19.28 -44.63
N LEU A 53 -23.51 18.98 -45.33
CA LEU A 53 -24.30 19.96 -46.10
C LEU A 53 -25.60 20.36 -45.39
N SER A 54 -25.92 19.75 -44.25
CA SER A 54 -27.18 19.94 -43.55
C SER A 54 -27.06 20.98 -42.45
N PRO A 55 -28.00 21.96 -42.33
CA PRO A 55 -27.98 22.90 -41.21
C PRO A 55 -28.33 22.21 -39.84
N SER A 56 -29.12 21.15 -39.92
CA SER A 56 -29.50 20.28 -38.81
C SER A 56 -29.74 18.86 -39.31
N CYS A 57 -29.29 17.85 -38.58
CA CYS A 57 -29.42 16.46 -39.01
C CYS A 57 -29.78 15.55 -37.85
N GLU A 58 -30.76 14.66 -38.11
CA GLU A 58 -31.07 13.51 -37.25
C GLU A 58 -30.76 12.22 -38.02
N ILE A 59 -30.18 11.24 -37.32
CA ILE A 59 -29.72 9.98 -37.90
C ILE A 59 -30.36 8.80 -37.17
N GLU A 60 -30.77 7.80 -37.91
CA GLU A 60 -31.26 6.53 -37.36
C GLU A 60 -30.49 5.36 -37.98
N LEU A 61 -30.07 4.46 -37.12
CA LEU A 61 -29.37 3.22 -37.48
C LEU A 61 -30.18 2.03 -36.96
N GLU A 62 -30.39 1.06 -37.85
CA GLU A 62 -31.04 -0.20 -37.47
C GLU A 62 -30.16 -1.37 -37.91
N LEU A 63 -29.83 -2.21 -36.95
CA LEU A 63 -29.06 -3.43 -37.15
C LEU A 63 -29.99 -4.63 -36.95
N SER A 64 -30.16 -5.42 -38.02
CA SER A 64 -30.91 -6.69 -37.98
C SER A 64 -29.97 -7.87 -38.23
N ASP A 65 -30.53 -9.09 -38.25
CA ASP A 65 -29.75 -10.28 -38.60
C ASP A 65 -29.35 -10.34 -40.07
N ASN A 66 -30.06 -9.62 -40.95
CA ASN A 66 -29.93 -9.68 -42.42
C ASN A 66 -29.37 -8.44 -43.08
N GLU A 67 -29.48 -7.29 -42.40
CA GLU A 67 -29.11 -5.98 -43.01
C GLU A 67 -28.74 -4.95 -41.93
N PHE A 68 -27.95 -3.97 -42.37
CA PHE A 68 -27.70 -2.72 -41.67
C PHE A 68 -28.36 -1.58 -42.43
N VAL A 69 -29.17 -0.79 -41.74
CA VAL A 69 -29.88 0.35 -42.30
C VAL A 69 -29.38 1.64 -41.67
N PHE A 70 -29.00 2.60 -42.48
CA PHE A 70 -28.62 3.96 -42.09
C PHE A 70 -29.59 4.93 -42.72
N SER A 71 -30.24 5.79 -41.95
CA SER A 71 -31.14 6.81 -42.46
C SER A 71 -30.91 8.18 -41.85
N HIS A 72 -31.18 9.25 -42.59
CA HIS A 72 -31.05 10.63 -42.13
C HIS A 72 -32.07 11.55 -42.75
N ASN A 73 -32.37 12.68 -42.08
CA ASN A 73 -33.24 13.75 -42.58
C ASN A 73 -32.46 14.98 -43.11
N GLY A 74 -31.13 14.81 -43.37
CA GLY A 74 -30.32 15.88 -43.95
C GLY A 74 -30.72 16.28 -45.39
N VAL A 75 -29.87 17.09 -46.04
CA VAL A 75 -30.13 17.58 -47.42
C VAL A 75 -30.33 16.41 -48.38
N PRO A 76 -31.36 16.49 -49.27
CA PRO A 76 -31.60 15.49 -50.29
C PRO A 76 -30.50 15.47 -51.36
N PHE A 77 -30.47 14.45 -52.20
CA PHE A 77 -29.53 14.40 -53.30
C PHE A 77 -29.82 15.49 -54.36
N THR A 78 -28.75 15.99 -54.95
CA THR A 78 -28.83 16.63 -56.26
C THR A 78 -28.51 15.61 -57.36
N MET A 79 -28.79 15.88 -58.62
CA MET A 79 -28.38 15.05 -59.77
C MET A 79 -26.85 14.80 -59.70
N HIS A 80 -26.10 15.85 -59.43
CA HIS A 80 -24.64 15.78 -59.32
C HIS A 80 -24.20 14.87 -58.18
N THR A 81 -24.74 15.06 -56.95
CA THR A 81 -24.33 14.27 -55.77
C THR A 81 -24.71 12.80 -55.90
N LEU A 82 -25.83 12.50 -56.57
CA LEU A 82 -26.24 11.11 -56.85
C LEU A 82 -25.33 10.45 -57.89
N ASP A 83 -24.92 11.15 -58.97
CA ASP A 83 -23.93 10.62 -59.90
C ASP A 83 -22.57 10.41 -59.29
N CYS A 84 -22.13 11.31 -58.41
CA CYS A 84 -20.92 11.14 -57.63
C CYS A 84 -20.94 9.87 -56.74
N LEU A 85 -22.12 9.50 -56.19
CA LEU A 85 -22.32 8.28 -55.44
C LEU A 85 -22.08 7.03 -56.31
N PHE A 86 -22.53 7.08 -57.62
CA PHE A 86 -22.34 5.97 -58.55
C PHE A 86 -20.92 5.82 -59.06
N THR A 87 -20.22 6.92 -59.25
CA THR A 87 -18.88 6.97 -59.85
C THR A 87 -17.76 7.00 -58.83
N GLN A 88 -18.11 7.13 -57.55
CA GLN A 88 -17.16 7.26 -56.42
C GLN A 88 -16.18 8.42 -56.64
N VAL A 89 -16.70 9.56 -57.05
CA VAL A 89 -15.99 10.83 -57.23
C VAL A 89 -16.43 11.78 -56.13
N SER A 90 -15.54 12.68 -55.67
CA SER A 90 -15.93 13.71 -54.72
C SER A 90 -16.93 14.67 -55.34
N SER A 91 -18.07 14.88 -54.67
CA SER A 91 -19.04 15.92 -55.06
C SER A 91 -18.59 17.34 -54.68
N LYS A 92 -17.51 17.40 -53.88
CA LYS A 92 -16.96 18.64 -53.36
C LYS A 92 -15.87 19.13 -54.31
N THR A 93 -15.98 20.37 -54.77
CA THR A 93 -14.96 21.01 -55.63
C THR A 93 -13.61 20.93 -54.92
N LEU A 94 -12.56 20.51 -55.66
CA LEU A 94 -11.18 20.54 -55.20
C LEU A 94 -10.77 22.02 -54.93
N THR A 95 -11.21 22.58 -53.82
CA THR A 95 -10.59 23.76 -53.25
C THR A 95 -9.20 23.39 -52.79
N GLU A 96 -8.21 24.24 -53.04
CA GLU A 96 -6.84 24.07 -52.55
C GLU A 96 -6.82 23.60 -51.10
N LYS A 97 -5.94 22.68 -50.74
CA LYS A 97 -5.80 22.18 -49.37
C LYS A 97 -5.63 23.36 -48.42
N LYS A 98 -6.70 23.74 -47.73
CA LYS A 98 -6.65 24.82 -46.75
C LYS A 98 -6.07 24.27 -45.44
N LEU A 99 -5.01 24.90 -44.95
CA LEU A 99 -4.47 24.64 -43.62
C LEU A 99 -5.39 25.16 -42.50
N GLU A 100 -6.13 26.22 -42.79
CA GLU A 100 -7.12 26.82 -41.92
C GLU A 100 -8.52 26.66 -42.56
N ARG A 101 -9.45 26.04 -41.87
CA ARG A 101 -10.82 25.81 -42.33
C ARG A 101 -11.80 26.70 -41.59
N GLU A 102 -12.78 27.19 -42.31
CA GLU A 102 -13.97 27.83 -41.73
C GLU A 102 -14.95 26.77 -41.21
N GLU A 103 -15.90 27.15 -40.36
CA GLU A 103 -16.91 26.20 -39.82
C GLU A 103 -17.84 25.66 -40.93
N ALA A 104 -18.03 26.40 -41.98
CA ALA A 104 -18.85 26.02 -43.12
C ALA A 104 -18.13 25.11 -44.14
N ASP A 105 -16.81 24.98 -44.05
CA ASP A 105 -16.05 24.18 -45.02
C ASP A 105 -16.38 22.67 -44.88
N PRO A 106 -16.69 22.00 -46.02
CA PRO A 106 -16.96 20.58 -45.96
C PRO A 106 -15.73 19.75 -45.59
N ILE A 107 -15.92 18.75 -44.74
CA ILE A 107 -14.87 17.93 -44.18
C ILE A 107 -14.34 16.88 -45.17
N GLY A 108 -15.22 16.38 -46.06
CA GLY A 108 -14.89 15.34 -47.03
C GLY A 108 -14.06 15.86 -48.22
N GLN A 109 -12.82 15.36 -48.37
CA GLN A 109 -11.88 15.85 -49.38
C GLN A 109 -11.67 14.89 -50.57
N TYR A 110 -11.85 13.58 -50.40
CA TYR A 110 -11.26 12.57 -51.29
C TYR A 110 -12.26 11.77 -52.15
N GLY A 111 -13.57 11.87 -51.92
CA GLY A 111 -14.60 11.11 -52.66
C GLY A 111 -14.55 9.58 -52.50
N THR A 112 -13.68 9.09 -51.63
CA THR A 112 -13.48 7.65 -51.40
C THR A 112 -14.24 7.12 -50.17
N GLY A 113 -14.84 8.02 -49.37
CA GLY A 113 -15.47 7.69 -48.10
C GLY A 113 -16.62 6.69 -48.22
N PHE A 114 -17.55 6.93 -49.14
CA PHE A 114 -18.69 6.03 -49.31
C PHE A 114 -18.27 4.60 -49.70
N MET A 115 -17.14 4.44 -50.42
CA MET A 115 -16.64 3.13 -50.81
C MET A 115 -16.39 2.22 -49.62
N THR A 116 -15.95 2.78 -48.50
CA THR A 116 -15.68 2.00 -47.28
C THR A 116 -16.95 1.40 -46.68
N SER A 117 -18.13 2.00 -46.94
CA SER A 117 -19.42 1.49 -46.46
C SER A 117 -19.81 0.13 -47.08
N HIS A 118 -19.20 -0.23 -48.25
CA HIS A 118 -19.34 -1.57 -48.81
C HIS A 118 -18.66 -2.67 -47.94
N SER A 119 -17.99 -2.28 -46.87
CA SER A 119 -17.59 -3.24 -45.82
C SER A 119 -18.78 -3.89 -45.10
N PHE A 120 -19.96 -3.27 -45.13
CA PHE A 120 -21.20 -3.78 -44.56
C PHE A 120 -21.99 -4.67 -45.53
N GLY A 121 -21.80 -4.49 -46.86
CA GLY A 121 -22.43 -5.32 -47.87
C GLY A 121 -22.06 -4.84 -49.27
N ASP A 122 -21.92 -5.76 -50.22
CA ASP A 122 -21.56 -5.44 -51.60
C ASP A 122 -22.71 -4.74 -52.35
N ILE A 123 -23.96 -4.98 -51.93
CA ILE A 123 -25.16 -4.43 -52.51
C ILE A 123 -25.80 -3.45 -51.54
N VAL A 124 -26.00 -2.21 -52.01
CA VAL A 124 -26.65 -1.14 -51.23
C VAL A 124 -27.92 -0.71 -51.96
N LYS A 125 -29.04 -0.66 -51.25
CA LYS A 125 -30.27 -0.06 -51.73
C LYS A 125 -30.40 1.34 -51.17
N VAL A 126 -30.55 2.32 -52.04
CA VAL A 126 -30.66 3.73 -51.65
C VAL A 126 -32.08 4.23 -51.97
N SER A 127 -32.69 4.89 -50.99
CA SER A 127 -33.99 5.57 -51.16
C SER A 127 -33.86 7.03 -50.70
N GLY A 128 -34.62 7.92 -51.29
CA GLY A 128 -34.56 9.34 -50.96
C GLY A 128 -35.28 10.24 -51.95
N ALA A 129 -34.77 11.45 -52.11
CA ALA A 129 -35.28 12.42 -53.08
C ALA A 129 -34.12 13.07 -53.82
N ILE A 130 -34.41 13.49 -55.08
CA ILE A 130 -33.55 14.35 -55.87
C ILE A 130 -34.16 15.74 -55.84
N GLN A 131 -33.40 16.75 -55.45
CA GLN A 131 -33.80 18.16 -55.46
C GLN A 131 -32.58 18.98 -55.87
N ASP A 132 -32.65 19.56 -57.06
CA ASP A 132 -31.60 20.43 -57.57
C ASP A 132 -31.77 21.87 -57.10
N GLU A 133 -30.69 22.59 -57.01
CA GLU A 133 -30.68 24.01 -56.78
C GLU A 133 -31.09 24.73 -58.10
N HIS A 134 -31.81 25.83 -57.97
CA HIS A 134 -32.20 26.64 -59.11
C HIS A 134 -31.01 27.47 -59.57
N GLU A 135 -30.46 27.16 -60.77
CA GLU A 135 -29.57 28.06 -61.49
C GLU A 135 -30.38 29.12 -62.21
N GLY A 136 -30.68 30.27 -61.54
CA GLY A 136 -31.37 31.35 -62.17
C GLY A 136 -31.45 32.64 -61.36
N GLU A 137 -31.17 33.77 -61.94
CA GLU A 137 -31.09 35.11 -61.34
C GLU A 137 -32.42 35.70 -60.80
N ASP A 138 -33.50 34.92 -60.69
CA ASP A 138 -34.79 35.43 -60.21
C ASP A 138 -35.06 35.01 -58.76
N SER A 139 -35.03 35.98 -57.89
CA SER A 139 -35.17 35.92 -56.45
C SER A 139 -36.57 35.63 -55.90
N ASN A 140 -37.41 34.89 -56.60
CA ASN A 140 -38.66 34.38 -56.06
C ASN A 140 -38.47 32.94 -55.64
N HIS A 141 -38.22 32.74 -54.35
CA HIS A 141 -38.12 31.41 -53.68
C HIS A 141 -39.46 30.66 -53.70
N THR A 142 -39.89 30.21 -54.92
CA THR A 142 -40.86 29.14 -54.97
C THR A 142 -40.20 27.86 -54.54
N ALA A 143 -40.78 27.15 -53.55
CA ALA A 143 -40.26 25.87 -53.04
C ALA A 143 -40.05 24.93 -54.26
N LEU A 144 -38.83 24.48 -54.46
CA LEU A 144 -38.47 23.49 -55.48
C LEU A 144 -39.13 22.16 -55.13
N GLY A 145 -39.83 21.58 -56.09
CA GLY A 145 -40.34 20.24 -55.98
C GLY A 145 -39.15 19.24 -55.90
N HIS A 146 -39.41 18.06 -55.43
CA HIS A 146 -38.41 16.96 -55.35
C HIS A 146 -38.98 15.71 -56.01
N ILE A 147 -38.10 14.87 -56.54
CA ILE A 147 -38.41 13.57 -57.13
C ILE A 147 -38.03 12.48 -56.16
N LYS A 148 -39.02 11.69 -55.72
CA LYS A 148 -38.77 10.56 -54.77
C LYS A 148 -38.33 9.33 -55.55
N PHE A 149 -37.40 8.61 -55.00
CA PHE A 149 -36.95 7.29 -55.44
C PHE A 149 -36.86 6.31 -54.34
N THR A 150 -37.06 5.04 -54.61
CA THR A 150 -37.05 3.96 -53.62
C THR A 150 -36.24 2.80 -54.14
N ASP A 151 -35.41 2.21 -53.24
CA ASP A 151 -34.63 1.01 -53.49
C ASP A 151 -33.80 1.05 -54.80
N LEU A 152 -33.17 2.17 -55.10
CA LEU A 152 -32.15 2.26 -56.15
C LEU A 152 -30.97 1.36 -55.76
N VAL A 153 -30.75 0.30 -56.55
CA VAL A 153 -29.76 -0.75 -56.22
C VAL A 153 -28.41 -0.40 -56.80
N ILE A 154 -27.41 -0.28 -55.90
CA ILE A 154 -25.99 -0.11 -56.24
C ILE A 154 -25.28 -1.44 -55.93
N ASP A 155 -24.94 -2.20 -56.98
CA ASP A 155 -24.25 -3.48 -56.87
C ASP A 155 -22.76 -3.32 -57.14
N ARG A 156 -21.93 -3.71 -56.15
CA ARG A 156 -20.44 -3.67 -56.16
C ARG A 156 -19.84 -5.04 -55.99
N SER A 157 -20.61 -6.11 -56.21
CA SER A 157 -20.15 -7.50 -56.04
C SER A 157 -19.19 -7.97 -57.15
N THR A 158 -19.26 -7.34 -58.32
CA THR A 158 -18.48 -7.76 -59.49
C THR A 158 -17.01 -7.26 -59.41
N GLN A 159 -16.07 -8.12 -59.81
CA GLN A 159 -14.66 -7.80 -60.03
C GLN A 159 -14.31 -7.54 -61.50
N ASP A 160 -15.31 -7.65 -62.40
CA ASP A 160 -15.19 -7.43 -63.83
C ASP A 160 -15.48 -5.97 -64.15
N TRP A 161 -14.53 -5.26 -64.75
CA TRP A 161 -14.64 -3.86 -65.03
C TRP A 161 -15.71 -3.55 -66.12
N GLU A 162 -15.98 -4.47 -67.07
CA GLU A 162 -17.01 -4.27 -68.06
C GLU A 162 -18.40 -4.31 -67.42
N LYS A 163 -18.63 -5.29 -66.54
CA LYS A 163 -19.91 -5.37 -65.79
C LYS A 163 -20.07 -4.18 -64.87
N MET A 164 -19.02 -3.68 -64.28
CA MET A 164 -19.05 -2.49 -63.44
C MET A 164 -19.41 -1.24 -64.25
N CYS A 165 -18.89 -1.10 -65.49
CA CYS A 165 -19.28 -0.05 -66.39
C CYS A 165 -20.80 -0.13 -66.75
N ASP A 166 -21.28 -1.35 -67.00
CA ASP A 166 -22.70 -1.58 -67.32
C ASP A 166 -23.59 -1.22 -66.14
N GLU A 167 -23.20 -1.56 -64.90
CA GLU A 167 -23.91 -1.16 -63.66
C GLU A 167 -23.98 0.36 -63.50
N ILE A 168 -22.86 1.10 -63.65
CA ILE A 168 -22.87 2.58 -63.64
C ILE A 168 -23.81 3.15 -64.70
N SER A 169 -23.75 2.59 -65.92
CA SER A 169 -24.60 3.02 -67.02
C SER A 169 -26.09 2.79 -66.77
N ASN A 170 -26.45 1.63 -66.23
CA ASN A 170 -27.80 1.26 -65.81
C ASN A 170 -28.33 2.19 -64.70
N LEU A 171 -27.52 2.51 -63.69
CA LEU A 171 -27.90 3.47 -62.66
C LEU A 171 -28.19 4.83 -63.20
N ARG A 172 -27.34 5.37 -64.11
CA ARG A 172 -27.56 6.65 -64.79
C ARG A 172 -28.83 6.64 -65.65
N LYS A 173 -29.11 5.53 -66.34
CA LYS A 173 -30.33 5.36 -67.07
C LYS A 173 -31.57 5.38 -66.18
N THR A 174 -31.54 4.63 -65.05
CA THR A 174 -32.65 4.62 -64.10
C THR A 174 -32.93 6.03 -63.56
N VAL A 175 -31.86 6.77 -63.16
CA VAL A 175 -32.02 8.17 -62.69
C VAL A 175 -32.62 9.05 -63.84
N THR A 176 -32.17 8.88 -65.07
CA THR A 176 -32.75 9.64 -66.20
C THR A 176 -34.26 9.36 -66.42
N GLU A 177 -34.68 8.11 -66.18
CA GLU A 177 -36.08 7.72 -66.19
C GLU A 177 -36.90 8.37 -65.10
N LEU A 178 -36.34 8.37 -63.83
CA LEU A 178 -36.94 9.04 -62.70
C LEU A 178 -37.09 10.55 -62.88
N LEU A 179 -36.10 11.20 -63.45
CA LEU A 179 -36.15 12.65 -63.72
C LEU A 179 -37.26 13.07 -64.74
N ASN A 180 -37.88 12.15 -65.47
CA ASN A 180 -39.06 12.41 -66.29
C ASN A 180 -40.36 12.42 -65.46
N GLU A 181 -40.33 12.04 -64.18
CA GLU A 181 -41.47 12.09 -63.26
C GLU A 181 -41.81 13.54 -62.91
N GLN A 182 -43.08 13.79 -62.54
CA GLN A 182 -43.51 15.12 -62.10
C GLN A 182 -42.98 15.34 -60.65
N PRO A 183 -42.32 16.47 -60.39
CA PRO A 183 -41.82 16.77 -58.97
C PRO A 183 -43.02 16.94 -58.07
N THR A 184 -42.79 16.46 -56.77
CA THR A 184 -43.72 16.58 -55.66
C THR A 184 -43.30 17.69 -54.73
N PHE A 185 -44.28 18.30 -54.01
CA PHE A 185 -44.09 19.41 -53.10
C PHE A 185 -44.47 18.99 -51.68
N ASN A 186 -44.56 17.70 -51.42
CA ASN A 186 -44.82 17.13 -50.11
C ASN A 186 -43.56 17.19 -49.23
N GLU A 187 -43.67 16.70 -47.98
CA GLU A 187 -42.55 16.56 -47.09
C GLU A 187 -41.42 15.68 -47.69
N LEU A 188 -40.17 16.13 -47.54
CA LEU A 188 -39.02 15.40 -48.05
C LEU A 188 -38.88 14.05 -47.31
N PRO A 189 -38.71 12.96 -48.08
CA PRO A 189 -38.41 11.68 -47.43
C PRO A 189 -37.01 11.70 -46.83
N LYS A 190 -36.81 10.87 -45.77
CA LYS A 190 -35.47 10.58 -45.30
C LYS A 190 -34.64 9.90 -46.38
N THR A 191 -33.37 10.20 -46.44
CA THR A 191 -32.39 9.41 -47.18
C THR A 191 -32.08 8.13 -46.43
N VAL A 192 -32.19 6.98 -47.10
CA VAL A 192 -32.01 5.65 -46.48
C VAL A 192 -31.01 4.83 -47.28
N PHE A 193 -30.04 4.26 -46.62
CA PHE A 193 -29.09 3.31 -47.18
C PHE A 193 -29.30 1.95 -46.49
N LYS A 194 -29.60 0.90 -47.28
CA LYS A 194 -29.76 -0.48 -46.75
C LYS A 194 -28.67 -1.38 -47.29
N PHE A 195 -27.86 -1.92 -46.41
CA PHE A 195 -26.75 -2.84 -46.71
C PHE A 195 -27.17 -4.25 -46.34
N GLY A 196 -27.48 -5.09 -47.35
CA GLY A 196 -27.75 -6.51 -47.11
C GLY A 196 -26.47 -7.28 -46.82
N PHE A 197 -26.47 -8.15 -45.80
CA PHE A 197 -25.30 -8.93 -45.48
C PHE A 197 -25.08 -10.09 -46.45
N ASN A 198 -23.96 -10.11 -47.14
CA ASN A 198 -23.57 -11.16 -48.06
C ASN A 198 -22.97 -12.37 -47.34
N ASN A 199 -22.36 -12.14 -46.18
CA ASN A 199 -21.67 -13.15 -45.39
C ASN A 199 -21.58 -12.71 -43.92
N GLU A 200 -21.14 -13.65 -43.03
CA GLU A 200 -20.96 -13.40 -41.60
C GLU A 200 -19.93 -12.31 -41.28
N LEU A 201 -18.95 -12.07 -42.14
CA LEU A 201 -17.96 -11.02 -41.95
C LEU A 201 -18.58 -9.62 -42.06
N ASN A 202 -19.51 -9.41 -43.06
CA ASN A 202 -20.23 -8.14 -43.21
C ASN A 202 -21.09 -7.88 -41.96
N LYS A 203 -21.83 -8.90 -41.49
CA LYS A 203 -22.64 -8.83 -40.28
C LYS A 203 -21.79 -8.47 -39.04
N LYS A 204 -20.67 -9.18 -38.82
CA LYS A 204 -19.73 -8.87 -37.73
C LYS A 204 -19.19 -7.44 -37.82
N ARG A 205 -18.78 -7.00 -38.99
CA ARG A 205 -18.28 -5.62 -39.20
C ARG A 205 -19.32 -4.56 -38.88
N ALA A 206 -20.56 -4.76 -39.29
CA ALA A 206 -21.67 -3.86 -38.97
C ALA A 206 -21.95 -3.82 -37.46
N PHE A 207 -21.94 -4.98 -36.80
CA PHE A 207 -22.09 -5.10 -35.34
C PHE A 207 -20.96 -4.36 -34.62
N ASP A 208 -19.70 -4.67 -34.90
CA ASP A 208 -18.52 -4.06 -34.27
C ASP A 208 -18.47 -2.54 -34.45
N ALA A 209 -18.87 -2.05 -35.63
CA ALA A 209 -18.96 -0.64 -35.93
C ALA A 209 -20.06 0.06 -35.12
N THR A 210 -21.24 -0.58 -34.97
CA THR A 210 -22.37 -0.05 -34.19
C THR A 210 -22.07 0.01 -32.72
N GLU A 211 -21.42 -1.03 -32.14
CA GLU A 211 -21.01 -1.03 -30.72
C GLU A 211 -19.92 0.02 -30.46
N SER A 212 -18.92 0.14 -31.34
CA SER A 212 -17.90 1.18 -31.25
C SER A 212 -18.51 2.59 -31.32
N LEU A 213 -19.51 2.79 -32.18
CA LEU A 213 -20.21 4.05 -32.34
C LEU A 213 -20.88 4.51 -31.06
N LYS A 214 -21.57 3.61 -30.31
CA LYS A 214 -22.25 3.97 -29.06
C LYS A 214 -21.31 4.61 -28.03
N VAL A 215 -20.05 4.19 -27.98
CA VAL A 215 -19.03 4.75 -27.08
C VAL A 215 -18.51 6.12 -27.55
N ILE A 216 -18.36 6.29 -28.86
CA ILE A 216 -17.72 7.47 -29.49
C ILE A 216 -18.71 8.61 -29.71
N LEU A 217 -19.98 8.29 -30.00
CA LEU A 217 -20.99 9.23 -30.43
C LEU A 217 -21.23 10.44 -29.54
N PRO A 218 -21.22 10.31 -28.19
CA PRO A 218 -21.36 11.47 -27.30
C PRO A 218 -20.32 12.57 -27.57
N TYR A 219 -19.10 12.19 -27.89
CA TYR A 219 -18.00 13.12 -28.19
C TYR A 219 -18.15 13.74 -29.58
N VAL A 220 -18.53 12.91 -30.57
CA VAL A 220 -18.84 13.42 -31.95
C VAL A 220 -19.94 14.47 -31.91
N MET A 221 -20.96 14.29 -31.08
CA MET A 221 -22.04 15.27 -30.92
C MET A 221 -21.58 16.60 -30.32
N ILE A 222 -20.53 16.58 -29.42
CA ILE A 222 -19.94 17.83 -28.93
C ILE A 222 -19.25 18.61 -30.06
N PHE A 223 -18.55 17.92 -30.96
CA PHE A 223 -17.78 18.56 -32.04
C PHE A 223 -18.64 18.96 -33.25
N ASN A 224 -19.86 18.43 -33.38
CA ASN A 224 -20.76 18.68 -34.48
C ASN A 224 -22.05 19.38 -34.03
N ASP A 225 -22.13 20.68 -34.23
CA ASP A 225 -23.35 21.45 -33.85
C ASP A 225 -24.57 21.13 -34.68
N ARG A 226 -24.37 20.60 -35.87
CA ARG A 226 -25.43 20.21 -36.81
C ARG A 226 -26.08 18.87 -36.46
N LEU A 227 -25.39 17.96 -35.77
CA LEU A 227 -25.91 16.66 -35.37
C LEU A 227 -26.72 16.79 -34.09
N LYS A 228 -28.05 16.66 -34.16
CA LYS A 228 -28.98 16.91 -33.03
C LYS A 228 -29.40 15.65 -32.30
N LYS A 229 -29.71 14.60 -33.08
CA LYS A 229 -30.25 13.36 -32.55
C LYS A 229 -29.72 12.15 -33.30
N VAL A 230 -29.40 11.09 -32.59
CA VAL A 230 -29.06 9.79 -33.19
C VAL A 230 -29.82 8.69 -32.47
N THR A 231 -30.46 7.80 -33.23
CA THR A 231 -31.14 6.62 -32.69
C THR A 231 -30.46 5.38 -33.25
N VAL A 232 -30.11 4.45 -32.38
CA VAL A 232 -29.45 3.20 -32.75
C VAL A 232 -30.28 2.03 -32.23
N SER A 233 -30.78 1.20 -33.12
CA SER A 233 -31.52 -0.03 -32.80
C SER A 233 -30.66 -1.23 -33.14
N ASP A 234 -30.47 -2.12 -32.14
CA ASP A 234 -29.71 -3.34 -32.31
C ASP A 234 -30.54 -4.51 -32.83
N ASN A 235 -29.89 -5.63 -33.16
CA ASN A 235 -30.55 -6.84 -33.68
C ASN A 235 -31.48 -7.54 -32.68
N GLN A 236 -31.51 -7.11 -31.40
CA GLN A 236 -32.39 -7.59 -30.34
C GLN A 236 -33.62 -6.68 -30.16
N GLY A 237 -33.68 -5.59 -30.90
CA GLY A 237 -34.74 -4.59 -30.83
C GLY A 237 -34.56 -3.56 -29.71
N ASN A 238 -33.41 -3.56 -29.02
CA ASN A 238 -33.09 -2.51 -28.06
C ASN A 238 -32.74 -1.21 -28.81
N THR A 239 -33.31 -0.11 -28.38
CA THR A 239 -33.06 1.20 -28.98
C THR A 239 -32.32 2.09 -27.98
N THR A 240 -31.22 2.70 -28.47
CA THR A 240 -30.49 3.72 -27.73
C THR A 240 -30.60 5.05 -28.46
N THR A 241 -31.11 6.07 -27.79
CA THR A 241 -31.29 7.40 -28.37
C THR A 241 -30.31 8.37 -27.71
N PHE A 242 -29.57 9.11 -28.55
CA PHE A 242 -28.67 10.17 -28.16
C PHE A 242 -29.24 11.50 -28.58
N ILE A 243 -29.39 12.45 -27.65
CA ILE A 243 -29.91 13.80 -27.95
C ILE A 243 -28.93 14.82 -27.35
N LYS A 244 -28.47 15.74 -28.18
CA LYS A 244 -27.64 16.84 -27.73
C LYS A 244 -28.52 17.93 -27.12
N ASN A 245 -28.22 18.28 -25.87
CA ASN A 245 -28.84 19.45 -25.24
C ASN A 245 -28.27 20.74 -25.85
N GLU A 246 -29.15 21.70 -26.20
CA GLU A 246 -28.71 22.94 -26.80
C GLU A 246 -28.05 23.91 -25.79
N VAL A 247 -28.30 23.73 -24.50
CA VAL A 247 -27.73 24.57 -23.46
C VAL A 247 -26.26 24.15 -23.22
N GLU A 248 -25.36 25.09 -23.40
CA GLU A 248 -23.95 24.98 -23.12
C GLU A 248 -23.63 25.85 -21.88
N GLU A 249 -23.17 25.25 -20.81
CA GLU A 249 -22.68 25.99 -19.64
C GLU A 249 -21.21 26.38 -19.91
N SER A 250 -20.84 27.64 -19.70
CA SER A 250 -19.46 28.08 -19.91
C SER A 250 -18.94 29.06 -18.87
N SER A 251 -17.64 28.96 -18.60
CA SER A 251 -16.88 29.94 -17.81
C SER A 251 -15.49 30.08 -18.45
N GLU A 252 -15.15 31.24 -18.98
CA GLU A 252 -13.92 31.53 -19.75
C GLU A 252 -13.69 30.49 -20.87
N TYR A 253 -12.72 29.58 -20.70
CA TYR A 253 -12.36 28.55 -21.67
C TYR A 253 -12.93 27.18 -21.32
N PHE A 254 -13.63 27.01 -20.19
CA PHE A 254 -14.20 25.76 -19.74
C PHE A 254 -15.70 25.70 -20.07
N TYR A 255 -16.10 24.63 -20.71
CA TYR A 255 -17.46 24.40 -21.18
C TYR A 255 -17.96 23.06 -20.71
N THR A 256 -19.26 22.97 -20.48
CA THR A 256 -19.94 21.71 -20.16
C THR A 256 -21.17 21.58 -21.06
N ARG A 257 -21.32 20.44 -21.69
CA ARG A 257 -22.50 20.11 -22.46
C ARG A 257 -23.05 18.75 -22.07
N GLU A 258 -24.38 18.66 -22.06
CA GLU A 258 -25.09 17.44 -21.70
C GLU A 258 -25.54 16.70 -22.93
N ILE A 259 -25.28 15.39 -22.99
CA ILE A 259 -25.81 14.47 -23.98
C ILE A 259 -26.76 13.53 -23.24
N GLN A 260 -28.05 13.59 -23.61
CA GLN A 260 -29.03 12.65 -23.07
C GLN A 260 -28.88 11.31 -23.81
N ILE A 261 -28.75 10.24 -23.07
CA ILE A 261 -28.66 8.87 -23.59
C ILE A 261 -29.81 8.08 -22.98
N ASN A 262 -30.88 7.88 -23.81
CA ASN A 262 -32.16 7.37 -23.32
C ASN A 262 -32.71 8.22 -22.15
N ASN A 263 -32.77 7.63 -20.92
CA ASN A 263 -33.26 8.29 -19.72
C ASN A 263 -32.12 8.82 -18.83
N GLU A 264 -30.87 8.64 -19.23
CA GLU A 264 -29.68 9.09 -18.50
C GLU A 264 -29.04 10.28 -19.21
N SER A 265 -28.33 11.10 -18.44
CA SER A 265 -27.59 12.24 -18.99
C SER A 265 -26.11 12.07 -18.74
N LYS A 266 -25.32 12.27 -19.80
CA LYS A 266 -23.86 12.33 -19.71
C LYS A 266 -23.39 13.78 -19.87
N ARG A 267 -22.78 14.34 -18.84
CA ARG A 267 -22.15 15.67 -18.89
C ARG A 267 -20.71 15.53 -19.38
N ILE A 268 -20.36 16.27 -20.42
CA ILE A 268 -19.00 16.25 -21.00
C ILE A 268 -18.39 17.64 -20.81
N ASN A 269 -17.24 17.65 -20.12
CA ASN A 269 -16.46 18.83 -19.84
C ASN A 269 -15.34 18.99 -20.87
N TYR A 270 -15.15 20.20 -21.39
CA TYR A 270 -14.13 20.45 -22.38
C TYR A 270 -13.60 21.89 -22.33
N LEU A 271 -12.36 22.05 -22.78
CA LEU A 271 -11.75 23.35 -23.04
C LEU A 271 -12.00 23.70 -24.51
N LYS A 272 -12.33 24.96 -24.80
CA LYS A 272 -12.58 25.42 -26.16
C LYS A 272 -11.87 26.73 -26.43
N THR A 273 -11.21 26.79 -27.59
CA THR A 273 -10.64 27.99 -28.20
C THR A 273 -11.11 28.07 -29.63
N ASP A 274 -10.75 29.10 -30.39
CA ASP A 274 -11.12 29.25 -31.82
C ASP A 274 -10.60 28.08 -32.67
N ARG A 275 -9.52 27.41 -32.25
CA ARG A 275 -8.84 26.38 -33.03
C ARG A 275 -8.96 24.97 -32.46
N LEU A 276 -9.18 24.83 -31.13
CA LEU A 276 -9.11 23.58 -30.42
C LEU A 276 -10.32 23.37 -29.52
N THR A 277 -10.78 22.15 -29.44
CA THR A 277 -11.67 21.67 -28.38
C THR A 277 -11.06 20.45 -27.74
N ILE A 278 -10.86 20.47 -26.40
CA ILE A 278 -10.19 19.40 -25.67
C ILE A 278 -11.14 18.85 -24.62
N VAL A 279 -11.56 17.61 -24.75
CA VAL A 279 -12.40 16.95 -23.75
C VAL A 279 -11.53 16.55 -22.56
N LEU A 280 -12.00 16.97 -21.39
CA LEU A 280 -11.43 16.60 -20.10
C LEU A 280 -12.26 15.44 -19.54
N PRO A 281 -11.66 14.28 -19.21
CA PRO A 281 -12.37 13.16 -18.60
C PRO A 281 -12.59 13.43 -17.10
N ILE A 282 -13.47 14.37 -16.81
CA ILE A 282 -13.84 14.80 -15.47
C ILE A 282 -15.36 14.77 -15.39
N GLU A 283 -15.91 13.94 -14.51
CA GLU A 283 -17.34 13.93 -14.21
C GLU A 283 -17.70 15.07 -13.25
N SER A 284 -18.62 15.96 -13.65
CA SER A 284 -19.03 17.08 -12.81
C SER A 284 -19.96 16.63 -11.69
N ASN A 285 -19.52 16.81 -10.43
CA ASN A 285 -20.38 16.62 -9.26
C ASN A 285 -21.26 17.87 -9.07
N SER A 286 -22.55 17.73 -9.24
CA SER A 286 -23.55 18.82 -9.13
C SER A 286 -23.75 19.42 -7.74
N THR A 287 -23.00 18.98 -6.72
CA THR A 287 -23.34 19.25 -5.30
C THR A 287 -22.27 19.94 -4.46
N ALA A 288 -21.07 20.24 -4.98
CA ALA A 288 -20.02 20.88 -4.18
C ALA A 288 -19.41 22.10 -4.90
N GLU A 289 -19.67 23.29 -4.38
CA GLU A 289 -19.08 24.55 -4.87
C GLU A 289 -17.53 24.60 -4.89
N ALA A 290 -16.85 23.63 -4.25
CA ALA A 290 -15.40 23.62 -4.10
C ALA A 290 -14.66 22.64 -5.03
N SER A 291 -15.33 21.67 -5.69
CA SER A 291 -14.67 20.70 -6.59
C SER A 291 -15.20 20.77 -8.01
N ILE A 292 -14.31 20.72 -9.01
CA ILE A 292 -14.69 20.69 -10.42
C ILE A 292 -15.33 19.35 -10.79
N GLY A 293 -14.89 18.26 -10.20
CA GLY A 293 -15.40 16.91 -10.44
C GLY A 293 -14.38 15.82 -10.17
N ASN A 294 -14.76 14.60 -10.51
CA ASN A 294 -13.92 13.40 -10.38
C ASN A 294 -13.29 13.05 -11.73
N ALA A 295 -11.96 12.85 -11.76
CA ALA A 295 -11.30 12.39 -12.98
C ALA A 295 -11.65 10.93 -13.27
N GLU A 296 -11.79 10.60 -14.53
CA GLU A 296 -12.12 9.28 -15.04
C GLU A 296 -11.09 8.81 -16.06
N VAL A 297 -11.06 7.53 -16.34
CA VAL A 297 -10.26 6.96 -17.43
C VAL A 297 -11.14 6.81 -18.67
N LEU A 298 -10.71 7.43 -19.77
CA LEU A 298 -11.36 7.24 -21.07
C LEU A 298 -11.17 5.78 -21.53
N PRO A 299 -12.19 5.17 -22.17
CA PRO A 299 -12.08 3.83 -22.73
C PRO A 299 -10.85 3.69 -23.63
N VAL A 300 -10.12 2.59 -23.51
CA VAL A 300 -8.90 2.31 -24.30
C VAL A 300 -9.23 2.28 -25.81
N SER A 301 -10.42 1.82 -26.18
CA SER A 301 -10.88 1.76 -27.57
C SER A 301 -11.34 3.10 -28.15
N LEU A 302 -11.31 4.18 -27.36
CA LEU A 302 -11.76 5.50 -27.80
C LEU A 302 -10.62 6.23 -28.52
N PRO A 303 -10.80 6.69 -29.78
CA PRO A 303 -9.82 7.55 -30.46
C PRO A 303 -9.53 8.82 -29.66
N ARG A 304 -8.29 9.27 -29.67
CA ARG A 304 -7.84 10.45 -28.93
C ARG A 304 -7.88 11.74 -29.77
N LEU A 305 -7.89 11.59 -31.10
CA LEU A 305 -7.89 12.73 -32.02
C LEU A 305 -9.15 12.72 -32.89
N PHE A 306 -9.72 13.91 -33.09
CA PHE A 306 -10.95 14.12 -33.86
C PHE A 306 -10.81 15.29 -34.84
N LEU A 307 -11.25 15.04 -36.04
CA LEU A 307 -11.55 16.08 -37.07
C LEU A 307 -13.05 16.06 -37.31
N PHE A 308 -13.85 16.59 -36.35
CA PHE A 308 -15.29 16.42 -36.14
C PHE A 308 -15.68 14.94 -35.86
N TYR A 309 -15.13 14.00 -36.63
CA TYR A 309 -15.27 12.55 -36.47
C TYR A 309 -13.97 11.92 -35.99
N PRO A 310 -14.04 10.74 -35.44
CA PRO A 310 -12.85 10.10 -34.88
C PRO A 310 -11.82 9.75 -35.95
N LEU A 311 -10.55 10.00 -35.69
CA LEU A 311 -9.45 9.45 -36.45
C LEU A 311 -9.15 8.05 -35.90
N ILE A 312 -9.75 7.02 -36.54
CA ILE A 312 -9.63 5.63 -36.10
C ILE A 312 -8.18 5.19 -36.23
N GLY A 313 -7.58 4.69 -35.12
CA GLY A 313 -6.15 4.37 -35.02
C GLY A 313 -5.40 5.28 -34.05
N THR A 314 -6.04 6.40 -33.62
CA THR A 314 -5.40 7.32 -32.65
C THR A 314 -5.62 6.93 -31.19
N GLU A 315 -6.22 5.80 -30.91
CA GLU A 315 -6.33 5.18 -29.59
C GLU A 315 -4.94 4.98 -28.92
N HIS A 316 -3.92 4.75 -29.76
CA HIS A 316 -2.54 4.53 -29.34
C HIS A 316 -1.80 5.78 -28.81
N PHE A 317 -2.41 6.97 -28.91
CA PHE A 317 -1.80 8.18 -28.35
C PHE A 317 -1.69 8.13 -26.81
N GLY A 318 -2.44 7.24 -26.16
CA GLY A 318 -2.19 6.84 -24.78
C GLY A 318 -2.31 7.91 -23.69
N PHE A 319 -2.69 9.14 -24.03
CA PHE A 319 -3.05 10.16 -23.05
C PHE A 319 -4.54 10.14 -22.74
N ASN A 320 -4.92 10.57 -21.56
CA ASN A 320 -6.31 10.53 -21.09
C ASN A 320 -7.10 11.79 -21.44
N TYR A 321 -7.02 12.24 -22.70
CA TYR A 321 -7.74 13.41 -23.26
C TYR A 321 -8.24 13.13 -24.66
N ILE A 322 -9.23 13.90 -25.13
CA ILE A 322 -9.62 13.91 -26.55
C ILE A 322 -9.33 15.30 -27.10
N ILE A 323 -8.60 15.37 -28.21
CA ILE A 323 -8.23 16.61 -28.86
C ILE A 323 -8.98 16.67 -30.19
N HIS A 324 -9.75 17.73 -30.38
CA HIS A 324 -10.43 18.06 -31.65
C HIS A 324 -9.94 19.38 -32.20
N SER A 325 -9.71 19.41 -33.50
CA SER A 325 -9.55 20.64 -34.28
C SER A 325 -10.05 20.47 -35.72
N LYS A 326 -10.73 21.46 -36.21
CA LYS A 326 -11.12 21.54 -37.63
C LYS A 326 -9.92 21.68 -38.58
N ASN A 327 -8.76 22.07 -38.04
CA ASN A 327 -7.53 22.33 -38.82
C ASN A 327 -6.56 21.15 -38.84
N LEU A 328 -6.86 20.02 -38.17
CA LEU A 328 -6.03 18.81 -38.22
C LEU A 328 -5.91 18.32 -39.69
N GLN A 329 -4.70 17.91 -40.05
CA GLN A 329 -4.36 17.35 -41.36
C GLN A 329 -4.14 15.83 -41.21
N PRO A 330 -5.20 15.01 -41.44
CA PRO A 330 -5.11 13.56 -41.27
C PRO A 330 -4.33 12.91 -42.41
N THR A 331 -3.80 11.72 -42.17
CA THR A 331 -3.31 10.80 -43.21
C THR A 331 -4.43 10.46 -44.21
N GLU A 332 -4.10 10.06 -45.42
CA GLU A 332 -5.10 9.73 -46.44
C GLU A 332 -6.07 8.62 -45.98
N PRO A 333 -5.64 7.55 -45.26
CA PRO A 333 -6.63 6.62 -44.73
C PRO A 333 -7.39 7.17 -43.51
N ARG A 334 -7.08 8.37 -42.98
CA ARG A 334 -7.65 8.99 -41.78
C ARG A 334 -7.53 8.11 -40.53
N ASP A 335 -6.42 7.37 -40.43
CA ASP A 335 -6.06 6.53 -39.32
C ASP A 335 -4.99 7.16 -38.38
N GLY A 336 -4.63 8.42 -38.66
CA GLY A 336 -3.65 9.19 -37.92
C GLY A 336 -3.52 10.62 -38.46
N LEU A 337 -2.44 11.27 -38.05
CA LEU A 337 -2.05 12.60 -38.51
C LEU A 337 -0.69 12.55 -39.20
N HIS A 338 -0.47 13.46 -40.13
CA HIS A 338 0.88 13.79 -40.60
C HIS A 338 1.61 14.51 -39.44
N LEU A 339 2.57 13.85 -38.76
CA LEU A 339 3.29 14.42 -37.59
C LEU A 339 4.76 14.64 -37.88
N ASN A 340 5.45 13.59 -38.30
CA ASN A 340 6.84 13.62 -38.71
C ASN A 340 7.12 12.40 -39.59
N SER A 341 7.81 12.58 -40.69
CA SER A 341 8.19 11.48 -41.58
C SER A 341 9.44 11.83 -42.36
N GLU A 342 10.12 10.83 -42.90
CA GLU A 342 11.25 11.02 -43.83
C GLU A 342 10.80 11.62 -45.17
N ASN A 343 9.49 11.60 -45.48
CA ASN A 343 8.95 12.08 -46.73
C ASN A 343 8.67 13.58 -46.70
N GLU A 344 9.41 14.36 -47.48
CA GLU A 344 9.25 15.82 -47.54
C GLU A 344 7.88 16.29 -48.13
N LYS A 345 7.10 15.41 -48.68
CA LYS A 345 5.87 15.74 -49.43
C LYS A 345 4.77 16.36 -48.56
N ASN A 346 4.74 16.04 -47.26
CA ASN A 346 3.72 16.47 -46.31
C ASN A 346 4.26 17.39 -45.19
N LYS A 347 5.43 17.98 -45.38
CA LYS A 347 6.09 18.79 -44.29
C LYS A 347 5.22 19.98 -43.84
N THR A 348 4.44 20.56 -44.69
CA THR A 348 3.56 21.69 -44.33
C THR A 348 2.43 21.22 -43.40
N GLU A 349 1.82 20.07 -43.72
CA GLU A 349 0.78 19.43 -42.91
C GLU A 349 1.35 18.95 -41.56
N GLU A 350 2.57 18.38 -41.56
CA GLU A 350 3.28 17.94 -40.35
C GLU A 350 3.51 19.11 -39.41
N LEU A 351 4.08 20.22 -39.90
CA LEU A 351 4.32 21.40 -39.08
C LEU A 351 3.04 22.01 -38.52
N ALA A 352 1.96 22.05 -39.32
CA ALA A 352 0.65 22.53 -38.88
C ALA A 352 0.10 21.66 -37.74
N ASN A 353 0.16 20.33 -37.89
CA ASN A 353 -0.29 19.39 -36.87
C ASN A 353 0.58 19.44 -35.60
N GLN A 354 1.91 19.48 -35.72
CA GLN A 354 2.84 19.61 -34.59
C GLN A 354 2.52 20.87 -33.78
N LYS A 355 2.24 21.99 -34.46
CA LYS A 355 1.83 23.24 -33.84
C LYS A 355 0.52 23.12 -33.08
N LEU A 356 -0.48 22.47 -33.64
CA LEU A 356 -1.77 22.23 -32.98
C LEU A 356 -1.63 21.31 -31.77
N MET A 357 -0.85 20.25 -31.90
CA MET A 357 -0.56 19.34 -30.76
C MET A 357 0.19 20.05 -29.64
N GLN A 358 1.07 21.01 -30.00
CA GLN A 358 1.75 21.84 -29.03
C GLN A 358 0.77 22.77 -28.31
N GLU A 359 -0.08 23.51 -29.07
CA GLU A 359 -1.11 24.39 -28.53
C GLU A 359 -2.08 23.64 -27.60
N ALA A 360 -2.48 22.41 -28.00
CA ALA A 360 -3.33 21.55 -27.18
C ALA A 360 -2.64 21.14 -25.88
N SER A 361 -1.36 20.76 -25.95
CA SER A 361 -0.57 20.42 -24.75
C SER A 361 -0.46 21.60 -23.78
N ASP A 362 -0.18 22.78 -24.30
CA ASP A 362 -0.01 23.99 -23.49
C ASP A 362 -1.34 24.41 -22.83
N LEU A 363 -2.46 24.25 -23.52
CA LEU A 363 -3.80 24.52 -22.97
C LEU A 363 -4.15 23.52 -21.84
N ILE A 364 -3.88 22.23 -22.02
CA ILE A 364 -4.08 21.19 -21.00
C ILE A 364 -3.23 21.51 -19.76
N PHE A 365 -1.95 21.79 -19.96
CA PHE A 365 -1.02 22.06 -18.86
C PHE A 365 -1.42 23.31 -18.09
N SER A 366 -1.79 24.39 -18.77
CA SER A 366 -2.27 25.62 -18.14
C SER A 366 -3.55 25.37 -17.31
N TYR A 367 -4.49 24.58 -17.84
CA TYR A 367 -5.68 24.21 -17.10
C TYR A 367 -5.37 23.39 -15.84
N LEU A 368 -4.49 22.39 -15.95
CA LEU A 368 -4.09 21.55 -14.82
C LEU A 368 -3.36 22.36 -13.75
N GLU A 369 -2.45 23.27 -14.11
CA GLU A 369 -1.75 24.14 -13.16
C GLU A 369 -2.70 24.92 -12.26
N ASN A 370 -3.81 25.40 -12.82
CA ASN A 370 -4.76 26.24 -12.11
C ASN A 370 -5.88 25.46 -11.39
N ASN A 371 -6.16 24.23 -11.81
CA ASN A 371 -7.38 23.54 -11.37
C ASN A 371 -7.16 22.17 -10.74
N LEU A 372 -5.92 21.61 -10.77
CA LEU A 372 -5.65 20.25 -10.29
C LEU A 372 -6.05 20.04 -8.83
N SER A 373 -5.92 21.07 -8.00
CA SER A 373 -6.30 21.04 -6.58
C SER A 373 -7.81 20.80 -6.36
N LYS A 374 -8.63 21.13 -7.35
CA LYS A 374 -10.10 21.03 -7.30
C LYS A 374 -10.63 19.73 -7.92
N ILE A 375 -9.77 18.89 -8.52
CA ILE A 375 -10.12 17.66 -9.21
C ILE A 375 -9.88 16.49 -8.27
N GLN A 376 -10.85 15.60 -8.13
CA GLN A 376 -10.69 14.34 -7.41
C GLN A 376 -9.99 13.30 -8.30
N ASN A 377 -9.21 12.41 -7.71
CA ASN A 377 -8.42 11.39 -8.43
C ASN A 377 -7.57 11.93 -9.60
N PRO A 378 -6.85 13.05 -9.41
CA PRO A 378 -6.17 13.75 -10.49
C PRO A 378 -5.10 12.90 -11.20
N HIS A 379 -4.55 11.88 -10.52
CA HIS A 379 -3.57 10.95 -11.08
C HIS A 379 -4.06 10.25 -12.35
N LEU A 380 -5.38 10.09 -12.54
CA LEU A 380 -5.97 9.52 -13.75
C LEU A 380 -5.75 10.41 -14.98
N LEU A 381 -5.55 11.71 -14.77
CA LEU A 381 -5.24 12.67 -15.85
C LEU A 381 -3.76 12.66 -16.25
N ALA A 382 -2.93 12.00 -15.48
CA ALA A 382 -1.48 11.90 -15.70
C ALA A 382 -1.09 10.65 -16.53
N GLU A 383 -2.07 9.90 -17.03
CA GLU A 383 -1.82 8.73 -17.86
C GLU A 383 -1.20 9.17 -19.20
N ILE A 384 -0.07 8.57 -19.54
CA ILE A 384 0.62 8.77 -20.80
C ILE A 384 1.36 7.50 -21.19
N ASN A 385 0.73 6.70 -22.01
CA ASN A 385 1.29 5.45 -22.50
C ASN A 385 1.28 5.44 -24.03
N PHE A 386 2.25 6.12 -24.62
CA PHE A 386 2.45 6.04 -26.06
C PHE A 386 3.01 4.66 -26.44
N SER A 387 2.17 3.86 -27.06
CA SER A 387 2.55 2.53 -27.57
C SER A 387 2.71 2.51 -29.09
N VAL A 388 2.88 3.64 -29.72
CA VAL A 388 3.05 3.71 -31.18
C VAL A 388 4.43 3.18 -31.56
N SER A 389 4.45 2.06 -32.25
CA SER A 389 5.63 1.61 -32.98
C SER A 389 5.36 1.79 -34.47
N SER A 390 6.19 2.55 -35.15
CA SER A 390 6.17 2.73 -36.61
C SER A 390 7.47 2.25 -37.19
N ASP A 391 7.43 1.79 -38.45
CA ASP A 391 8.63 1.53 -39.24
C ASP A 391 9.35 2.84 -39.64
N ASP A 392 8.69 4.00 -39.47
CA ASP A 392 9.25 5.33 -39.70
C ASP A 392 10.02 5.83 -38.44
N ALA A 393 11.33 5.96 -38.57
CA ALA A 393 12.21 6.37 -37.48
C ALA A 393 11.94 7.80 -37.00
N GLU A 394 11.62 8.74 -37.92
CA GLU A 394 11.32 10.13 -37.57
C GLU A 394 10.00 10.26 -36.82
N LEU A 395 8.99 9.47 -37.17
CA LEU A 395 7.73 9.43 -36.45
C LEU A 395 7.93 8.87 -35.02
N ASN A 396 8.69 7.81 -34.86
CA ASN A 396 9.05 7.27 -33.53
C ASN A 396 9.78 8.31 -32.68
N LYS A 397 10.71 9.05 -33.25
CA LYS A 397 11.43 10.13 -32.57
C LYS A 397 10.46 11.22 -32.08
N TYR A 398 9.52 11.64 -32.92
CA TYR A 398 8.49 12.60 -32.53
C TYR A 398 7.70 12.13 -31.31
N PHE A 399 7.26 10.87 -31.28
CA PHE A 399 6.51 10.32 -30.15
C PHE A 399 7.35 10.24 -28.86
N ILE A 400 8.63 9.91 -28.96
CA ILE A 400 9.54 9.92 -27.81
C ILE A 400 9.66 11.34 -27.24
N GLU A 401 9.95 12.32 -28.07
CA GLU A 401 10.09 13.74 -27.66
C GLU A 401 8.77 14.28 -27.08
N PHE A 402 7.64 13.93 -27.68
CA PHE A 402 6.32 14.33 -27.19
C PHE A 402 6.01 13.71 -25.82
N LYS A 403 6.29 12.43 -25.62
CA LYS A 403 6.15 11.73 -24.35
C LYS A 403 7.04 12.37 -23.27
N GLU A 404 8.31 12.59 -23.57
CA GLU A 404 9.25 13.22 -22.64
C GLU A 404 8.77 14.61 -22.21
N LYS A 405 8.25 15.43 -23.13
CA LYS A 405 7.69 16.73 -22.82
C LYS A 405 6.53 16.64 -21.84
N TRP A 406 5.58 15.74 -22.07
CA TRP A 406 4.42 15.55 -21.21
C TRP A 406 4.83 15.01 -19.83
N THR A 407 5.67 13.99 -19.79
CA THR A 407 6.14 13.42 -18.52
C THR A 407 6.95 14.41 -17.70
N ASN A 408 7.79 15.21 -18.35
CA ASN A 408 8.55 16.30 -17.71
C ASN A 408 7.63 17.38 -17.12
N LYS A 409 6.50 17.65 -17.75
CA LYS A 409 5.50 18.56 -17.20
C LYS A 409 4.72 17.92 -16.06
N PHE A 410 4.23 16.69 -16.24
CA PHE A 410 3.44 15.99 -15.24
C PHE A 410 4.20 15.75 -13.93
N LYS A 411 5.49 15.46 -13.98
CA LYS A 411 6.29 15.29 -12.76
C LYS A 411 6.40 16.56 -11.90
N THR A 412 6.14 17.75 -12.49
CA THR A 412 6.15 19.03 -11.79
C THR A 412 4.80 19.44 -11.22
N LEU A 413 3.71 18.79 -11.65
CA LEU A 413 2.36 19.09 -11.21
C LEU A 413 1.98 18.24 -9.98
N PRO A 414 1.16 18.75 -9.04
CA PRO A 414 0.83 18.06 -7.79
C PRO A 414 -0.19 16.94 -7.97
N PHE A 415 0.16 15.91 -8.74
CA PHE A 415 -0.68 14.74 -8.99
C PHE A 415 -0.66 13.71 -7.86
N VAL A 416 0.46 13.64 -7.12
CA VAL A 416 0.65 12.60 -6.10
C VAL A 416 -0.09 12.99 -4.83
N GLU A 417 -1.12 12.22 -4.50
CA GLU A 417 -1.85 12.38 -3.24
C GLU A 417 -1.12 11.62 -2.12
N THR A 418 -0.69 12.34 -1.10
CA THR A 418 -0.14 11.80 0.14
C THR A 418 -1.21 11.76 1.22
N GLN A 419 -0.89 11.34 2.44
CA GLN A 419 -1.84 11.35 3.55
C GLN A 419 -2.33 12.76 3.93
N THR A 420 -1.55 13.79 3.68
CA THR A 420 -1.81 15.15 4.16
C THR A 420 -2.05 16.16 3.05
N THR A 421 -1.45 15.98 1.88
CA THR A 421 -1.45 16.97 0.80
C THR A 421 -1.24 16.33 -0.57
N ARG A 422 -1.26 17.15 -1.60
CA ARG A 422 -0.86 16.78 -2.97
C ARG A 422 0.48 17.41 -3.31
N ILE A 423 1.36 16.62 -3.91
CA ILE A 423 2.72 17.03 -4.24
C ILE A 423 3.08 16.63 -5.68
N PRO A 424 4.04 17.29 -6.30
CA PRO A 424 4.65 16.86 -7.55
C PRO A 424 5.37 15.51 -7.41
N ALA A 425 5.34 14.68 -8.46
CA ALA A 425 6.01 13.38 -8.46
C ALA A 425 7.53 13.50 -8.21
N GLN A 426 8.17 14.59 -8.67
CA GLN A 426 9.59 14.86 -8.40
C GLN A 426 9.92 15.10 -6.91
N GLN A 427 8.93 15.40 -6.08
CA GLN A 427 9.08 15.59 -4.63
C GLN A 427 8.65 14.34 -3.85
N ALA A 428 7.98 13.41 -4.50
CA ALA A 428 7.51 12.19 -3.89
C ALA A 428 8.62 11.15 -3.79
N VAL A 429 8.43 10.19 -2.88
CA VAL A 429 9.29 9.02 -2.71
C VAL A 429 8.54 7.80 -3.19
N PHE A 430 9.11 7.07 -4.12
CA PHE A 430 8.55 5.83 -4.67
C PHE A 430 9.46 4.64 -4.35
N LEU A 431 8.90 3.45 -4.42
CA LEU A 431 9.70 2.22 -4.31
C LEU A 431 10.49 1.97 -5.61
N SER A 432 11.67 1.38 -5.47
CA SER A 432 12.48 0.95 -6.60
C SER A 432 11.85 -0.25 -7.33
N ASN A 433 12.20 -0.45 -8.59
CA ASN A 433 11.72 -1.61 -9.36
C ASN A 433 12.11 -2.95 -8.70
N ALA A 434 13.25 -3.02 -8.00
CA ALA A 434 13.66 -4.21 -7.27
C ALA A 434 12.63 -4.61 -6.18
N VAL A 435 11.97 -3.63 -5.57
CA VAL A 435 10.94 -3.86 -4.55
C VAL A 435 9.59 -4.21 -5.17
N ILE A 436 9.18 -3.49 -6.22
CA ILE A 436 7.82 -3.60 -6.77
C ILE A 436 7.63 -4.72 -7.79
N HIS A 437 8.69 -5.14 -8.50
CA HIS A 437 8.61 -6.16 -9.54
C HIS A 437 8.09 -7.49 -8.98
N GLU A 438 7.02 -8.03 -9.56
CA GLU A 438 6.36 -9.29 -9.12
C GLU A 438 5.85 -9.30 -7.67
N ALA A 439 5.84 -8.19 -6.96
CA ALA A 439 5.19 -8.10 -5.66
C ALA A 439 3.67 -8.05 -5.83
N ASN A 440 2.93 -8.80 -5.01
CA ASN A 440 1.48 -8.75 -5.05
C ASN A 440 0.97 -7.45 -4.39
N GLU A 441 -0.28 -7.08 -4.68
CA GLU A 441 -0.90 -5.84 -4.22
C GLU A 441 -0.89 -5.69 -2.69
N ASN A 442 -1.17 -6.76 -1.93
CA ASN A 442 -1.18 -6.72 -0.48
C ASN A 442 0.22 -6.46 0.09
N THR A 443 1.24 -7.09 -0.49
CA THR A 443 2.64 -6.88 -0.11
C THR A 443 3.08 -5.44 -0.41
N LEU A 444 2.75 -4.91 -1.59
CA LEU A 444 3.04 -3.51 -1.93
C LEU A 444 2.37 -2.55 -0.95
N LYS A 445 1.11 -2.78 -0.63
CA LYS A 445 0.35 -1.99 0.32
C LYS A 445 0.98 -1.98 1.71
N ALA A 446 1.40 -3.16 2.20
CA ALA A 446 2.11 -3.31 3.47
C ALA A 446 3.45 -2.54 3.48
N ILE A 447 4.24 -2.67 2.40
CA ILE A 447 5.52 -1.96 2.27
C ILE A 447 5.31 -0.44 2.29
N TYR A 448 4.32 0.08 1.55
CA TYR A 448 4.04 1.51 1.54
C TYR A 448 3.49 2.03 2.87
N ASN A 449 2.72 1.24 3.63
CA ASN A 449 2.30 1.59 4.98
C ASN A 449 3.51 1.79 5.90
N ILE A 450 4.50 0.90 5.80
CA ILE A 450 5.75 1.01 6.56
C ILE A 450 6.55 2.24 6.13
N VAL A 451 6.70 2.42 4.81
CA VAL A 451 7.44 3.55 4.23
C VAL A 451 6.77 4.88 4.55
N GLY A 452 5.43 4.93 4.57
CA GLY A 452 4.64 6.08 4.99
C GLY A 452 4.88 6.51 6.44
N GLY A 453 5.33 5.58 7.30
CA GLY A 453 5.79 5.89 8.67
C GLY A 453 7.16 6.58 8.75
N PHE A 454 7.91 6.60 7.64
CA PHE A 454 9.24 7.25 7.55
C PHE A 454 9.24 8.52 6.71
N TYR A 455 8.38 8.58 5.69
CA TYR A 455 8.34 9.67 4.72
C TYR A 455 6.91 10.19 4.57
N GLU A 456 6.71 11.47 4.79
CA GLU A 456 5.40 12.13 4.62
C GLU A 456 5.01 12.28 3.14
N ASN A 457 5.99 12.22 2.25
CA ASN A 457 5.85 12.45 0.82
C ASN A 457 5.76 11.15 0.00
N VAL A 458 5.21 10.09 0.56
CA VAL A 458 4.85 8.88 -0.17
C VAL A 458 3.39 8.93 -0.64
N PRO A 459 3.06 8.30 -1.77
CA PRO A 459 1.68 8.16 -2.23
C PRO A 459 0.80 7.44 -1.20
N LYS A 460 -0.51 7.72 -1.19
CA LYS A 460 -1.49 6.92 -0.43
C LYS A 460 -1.42 5.45 -0.84
N SER A 461 -1.56 4.56 0.13
CA SER A 461 -1.40 3.11 -0.07
C SER A 461 -2.37 2.50 -1.11
N ASP A 462 -3.59 3.02 -1.21
CA ASP A 462 -4.60 2.60 -2.18
C ASP A 462 -4.31 3.04 -3.63
N LEU A 463 -3.47 4.07 -3.81
CA LEU A 463 -3.05 4.56 -5.12
C LEU A 463 -1.75 3.92 -5.65
N ILE A 464 -1.15 3.01 -4.90
CA ILE A 464 0.14 2.40 -5.23
C ILE A 464 0.15 1.65 -6.57
N PRO A 465 -0.84 0.78 -6.88
CA PRO A 465 -0.84 0.07 -8.15
C PRO A 465 -0.87 1.04 -9.35
N ILE A 466 -1.60 2.14 -9.20
CA ILE A 466 -1.73 3.16 -10.25
C ILE A 466 -0.40 3.90 -10.41
N TRP A 467 0.20 4.35 -9.31
CA TRP A 467 1.49 5.05 -9.36
C TRP A 467 2.63 4.16 -9.83
N THR A 468 2.61 2.86 -9.49
CA THR A 468 3.59 1.90 -10.01
C THR A 468 3.52 1.85 -11.53
N LYS A 469 2.32 1.70 -12.10
CA LYS A 469 2.08 1.72 -13.55
C LYS A 469 2.51 3.04 -14.19
N LEU A 470 2.09 4.18 -13.62
CA LEU A 470 2.46 5.50 -14.13
C LEU A 470 3.98 5.73 -14.14
N MET A 471 4.68 5.28 -13.10
CA MET A 471 6.15 5.39 -13.04
C MET A 471 6.85 4.57 -14.10
N ASP A 472 6.34 3.39 -14.41
CA ASP A 472 6.87 2.55 -15.49
C ASP A 472 6.55 3.17 -16.86
N ASP A 473 5.31 3.64 -17.06
CA ASP A 473 4.88 4.30 -18.30
C ASP A 473 5.66 5.58 -18.57
N TRP A 474 5.96 6.37 -17.54
CA TRP A 474 6.74 7.60 -17.67
C TRP A 474 8.23 7.36 -17.92
N ASN A 475 8.79 6.25 -17.44
CA ASN A 475 10.20 5.87 -17.57
C ASN A 475 11.17 7.00 -17.14
N ILE A 476 10.88 7.67 -16.01
CA ILE A 476 11.66 8.80 -15.49
C ILE A 476 12.71 8.27 -14.50
N LEU A 477 13.96 8.66 -14.68
CA LEU A 477 15.10 8.21 -13.87
C LEU A 477 15.44 9.15 -12.70
N ASP A 478 14.99 10.40 -12.73
CA ASP A 478 15.34 11.45 -11.76
C ASP A 478 14.40 11.55 -10.54
N ILE A 479 13.44 10.65 -10.44
CA ILE A 479 12.54 10.55 -9.27
C ILE A 479 13.19 9.69 -8.18
N LYS A 480 13.10 10.16 -6.92
CA LYS A 480 13.66 9.43 -5.78
C LYS A 480 12.98 8.08 -5.59
N ARG A 481 13.76 7.03 -5.71
CA ARG A 481 13.33 5.64 -5.47
C ARG A 481 14.11 5.04 -4.32
N ILE A 482 13.43 4.35 -3.41
CA ILE A 482 14.03 3.67 -2.27
C ILE A 482 13.98 2.16 -2.45
N GLY A 483 15.07 1.50 -2.06
CA GLY A 483 15.21 0.06 -2.08
C GLY A 483 15.03 -0.57 -0.70
N PHE A 484 15.18 -1.89 -0.62
CA PHE A 484 15.11 -2.62 0.65
C PHE A 484 16.19 -2.16 1.65
N ALA A 485 17.38 -1.80 1.17
CA ALA A 485 18.45 -1.31 2.03
C ALA A 485 18.07 0.01 2.74
N ASP A 486 17.44 0.95 2.01
CA ASP A 486 16.97 2.21 2.56
C ASP A 486 15.86 2.01 3.60
N ILE A 487 14.92 1.08 3.29
CA ILE A 487 13.83 0.71 4.20
C ILE A 487 14.39 0.07 5.47
N ALA A 488 15.36 -0.85 5.32
CA ALA A 488 16.01 -1.52 6.43
C ALA A 488 16.76 -0.53 7.36
N ASP A 489 17.42 0.49 6.79
CA ASP A 489 18.06 1.54 7.59
C ASP A 489 17.04 2.30 8.44
N LYS A 490 15.90 2.65 7.84
CA LYS A 490 14.81 3.33 8.56
C LYS A 490 14.15 2.48 9.65
N ILE A 491 14.00 1.19 9.42
CA ILE A 491 13.50 0.25 10.44
C ILE A 491 14.50 0.17 11.60
N GLN A 492 15.80 0.01 11.31
CA GLN A 492 16.85 -0.03 12.31
C GLN A 492 16.88 1.25 13.17
N GLU A 493 16.68 2.44 12.54
CA GLU A 493 16.62 3.73 13.26
C GLU A 493 15.49 3.78 14.30
N LYS A 494 14.36 3.10 14.08
CA LYS A 494 13.24 3.03 15.05
C LYS A 494 13.55 2.17 16.26
N GLY A 495 14.35 1.12 16.09
CA GLY A 495 14.87 0.29 17.17
C GLY A 495 13.90 -0.70 17.83
N THR A 496 12.58 -0.51 17.70
CA THR A 496 11.52 -1.34 18.29
C THR A 496 10.38 -1.63 17.34
N ILE A 497 9.70 -2.77 17.55
CA ILE A 497 8.55 -3.19 16.75
C ILE A 497 7.29 -2.36 17.02
N GLU A 498 7.18 -1.68 18.15
CA GLU A 498 5.99 -0.94 18.57
C GLU A 498 5.60 0.18 17.57
N SER A 499 6.57 0.63 16.79
CA SER A 499 6.37 1.65 15.76
C SER A 499 5.74 1.11 14.48
N PHE A 500 5.48 -0.20 14.39
CA PHE A 500 5.08 -0.87 13.15
C PHE A 500 3.82 -1.72 13.32
N ASN A 501 3.06 -1.87 12.23
CA ASN A 501 2.07 -2.93 12.12
C ASN A 501 2.80 -4.26 11.90
N LYS A 502 2.67 -5.19 12.83
CA LYS A 502 3.39 -6.48 12.80
C LYS A 502 3.12 -7.32 11.55
N PRO A 503 1.86 -7.49 11.09
CA PRO A 503 1.55 -8.15 9.83
C PRO A 503 2.22 -7.52 8.60
N ASP A 504 2.23 -6.19 8.50
CA ASP A 504 2.86 -5.48 7.38
C ASP A 504 4.38 -5.72 7.38
N LEU A 505 5.01 -5.70 8.55
CA LEU A 505 6.44 -5.94 8.71
C LEU A 505 6.83 -7.38 8.30
N ILE A 506 6.01 -8.35 8.65
CA ILE A 506 6.20 -9.75 8.25
C ILE A 506 6.10 -9.90 6.73
N LEU A 507 5.12 -9.26 6.08
CA LEU A 507 4.98 -9.27 4.62
C LEU A 507 6.20 -8.63 3.93
N LEU A 508 6.69 -7.51 4.45
CA LEU A 508 7.92 -6.88 3.94
C LEU A 508 9.12 -7.84 4.06
N TYR A 509 9.31 -8.48 5.21
CA TYR A 509 10.45 -9.37 5.43
C TYR A 509 10.39 -10.62 4.56
N HIS A 510 9.22 -11.22 4.36
CA HIS A 510 9.04 -12.31 3.40
C HIS A 510 9.43 -11.87 1.99
N GLU A 511 9.05 -10.66 1.59
CA GLU A 511 9.41 -10.12 0.27
C GLU A 511 10.92 -9.87 0.15
N MET A 512 11.58 -9.33 1.19
CA MET A 512 13.03 -9.16 1.22
C MET A 512 13.74 -10.52 1.04
N ILE A 513 13.30 -11.56 1.75
CA ILE A 513 13.86 -12.91 1.63
C ILE A 513 13.62 -13.47 0.23
N ARG A 514 12.39 -13.34 -0.31
CA ARG A 514 12.02 -13.79 -1.65
C ARG A 514 12.88 -13.15 -2.75
N LYS A 515 13.28 -11.90 -2.53
CA LYS A 515 14.15 -11.13 -3.46
C LYS A 515 15.66 -11.35 -3.25
N GLY A 516 16.04 -12.22 -2.32
CA GLY A 516 17.45 -12.53 -2.05
C GLY A 516 18.17 -11.53 -1.15
N GLU A 517 17.46 -10.63 -0.48
CA GLU A 517 18.00 -9.60 0.41
C GLU A 517 18.24 -10.12 1.85
N GLY A 518 18.37 -11.42 2.03
CA GLY A 518 18.58 -12.08 3.33
C GLY A 518 19.79 -11.56 4.12
N GLU A 519 20.85 -11.11 3.44
CA GLU A 519 22.03 -10.53 4.07
C GLU A 519 21.74 -9.27 4.91
N LEU A 520 20.65 -8.54 4.62
CA LEU A 520 20.26 -7.37 5.40
C LEU A 520 19.94 -7.74 6.85
N PHE A 521 19.37 -8.91 7.11
CA PHE A 521 19.06 -9.38 8.46
C PHE A 521 20.31 -9.73 9.28
N ALA A 522 21.36 -10.18 8.63
CA ALA A 522 22.64 -10.46 9.28
C ALA A 522 23.40 -9.16 9.62
N ASN A 523 23.29 -8.14 8.78
CA ASN A 523 24.07 -6.91 8.87
C ASN A 523 23.37 -5.79 9.66
N LYS A 524 22.02 -5.75 9.65
CA LYS A 524 21.21 -4.69 10.28
C LYS A 524 20.28 -5.27 11.35
N SER A 525 19.99 -4.46 12.36
CA SER A 525 19.08 -4.83 13.46
C SER A 525 17.62 -4.68 12.99
N LEU A 526 17.05 -5.75 12.42
CA LEU A 526 15.72 -5.76 11.83
C LEU A 526 14.75 -6.71 12.53
N LEU A 527 15.25 -7.76 13.16
CA LEU A 527 14.41 -8.81 13.73
C LEU A 527 14.10 -8.50 15.21
N PRO A 528 12.82 -8.52 15.61
CA PRO A 528 12.47 -8.24 16.99
C PRO A 528 12.80 -9.42 17.89
N ASN A 529 13.35 -9.15 19.07
CA ASN A 529 13.39 -10.11 20.15
C ASN A 529 12.03 -10.16 20.85
N ILE A 530 11.86 -11.07 21.83
CA ILE A 530 10.60 -11.20 22.60
C ILE A 530 10.18 -9.93 23.36
N LYS A 531 11.08 -8.96 23.50
CA LYS A 531 10.79 -7.64 24.10
C LYS A 531 10.47 -6.57 23.04
N GLY A 532 10.35 -6.96 21.77
CA GLY A 532 10.07 -6.05 20.66
C GLY A 532 11.25 -5.20 20.19
N GLN A 533 12.46 -5.41 20.74
CA GLN A 533 13.65 -4.66 20.32
C GLN A 533 14.28 -5.30 19.09
N PHE A 534 14.62 -4.51 18.10
CA PHE A 534 15.30 -5.03 16.91
C PHE A 534 16.74 -5.41 17.18
N ARG A 535 17.15 -6.56 16.64
CA ARG A 535 18.48 -7.16 16.72
C ARG A 535 18.89 -7.70 15.35
N LYS A 536 20.17 -7.92 15.17
CA LYS A 536 20.70 -8.65 14.01
C LYS A 536 20.37 -10.14 14.12
N GLN A 537 20.18 -10.81 13.01
CA GLN A 537 19.95 -12.27 12.99
C GLN A 537 20.99 -13.04 13.81
N VAL A 538 22.27 -12.69 13.67
CA VAL A 538 23.39 -13.35 14.36
C VAL A 538 23.39 -13.15 15.88
N GLU A 539 22.64 -12.19 16.39
CA GLU A 539 22.49 -11.90 17.84
C GLU A 539 21.29 -12.65 18.43
N LEU A 540 20.46 -13.28 17.59
CA LEU A 540 19.22 -13.92 17.99
C LEU A 540 19.31 -15.44 17.91
N SER A 541 18.57 -16.09 18.77
CA SER A 541 18.48 -17.55 18.84
C SER A 541 17.02 -17.99 18.92
N LYS A 542 16.72 -19.15 18.35
CA LYS A 542 15.41 -19.78 18.42
C LYS A 542 15.31 -20.60 19.69
N SER A 543 14.29 -20.33 20.51
CA SER A 543 13.98 -21.13 21.68
C SER A 543 13.51 -22.52 21.28
N VAL A 544 14.14 -23.55 21.85
CA VAL A 544 13.75 -24.95 21.68
C VAL A 544 13.53 -25.54 23.07
N ASP A 545 12.41 -26.26 23.23
CA ASP A 545 12.07 -26.97 24.49
C ASP A 545 12.03 -26.08 25.75
N LEU A 546 11.69 -24.80 25.58
CA LEU A 546 11.50 -23.88 26.69
C LEU A 546 10.04 -23.89 27.14
N THR A 547 9.87 -24.02 28.45
CA THR A 547 8.59 -23.73 29.08
C THR A 547 8.51 -22.23 29.38
N ASP A 548 7.32 -21.66 29.37
CA ASP A 548 7.04 -20.23 29.64
C ASP A 548 7.55 -19.80 31.05
N ALA A 549 8.04 -20.77 31.85
CA ALA A 549 8.53 -20.60 33.19
C ALA A 549 9.94 -20.03 33.31
N LEU A 550 10.83 -20.43 32.41
CA LEU A 550 12.24 -20.06 32.48
C LEU A 550 12.53 -18.66 31.95
N ILE A 551 11.69 -18.17 31.03
CA ILE A 551 11.87 -16.87 30.38
C ILE A 551 11.76 -15.72 31.41
N PRO A 552 10.68 -15.62 32.22
CA PRO A 552 10.58 -14.57 33.24
C PRO A 552 11.70 -14.65 34.31
N LEU A 553 12.08 -15.86 34.69
CA LEU A 553 13.20 -16.04 35.65
C LEU A 553 14.52 -15.54 35.03
N ALA A 554 14.81 -15.93 33.81
CA ALA A 554 16.00 -15.47 33.09
C ALA A 554 16.02 -13.96 32.92
N ASP A 555 14.87 -13.36 32.67
CA ASP A 555 14.73 -11.92 32.44
C ASP A 555 15.05 -11.11 33.70
N VAL A 556 14.62 -11.58 34.88
CA VAL A 556 14.92 -10.93 36.16
C VAL A 556 16.38 -11.14 36.55
N ILE A 557 16.90 -12.33 36.34
CA ILE A 557 18.29 -12.66 36.74
C ILE A 557 19.29 -11.99 35.80
N ASN A 558 19.07 -12.05 34.50
CA ASN A 558 19.93 -11.41 33.51
C ASN A 558 19.16 -11.11 32.22
N PRO A 559 18.69 -9.85 32.01
CA PRO A 559 17.96 -9.46 30.83
C PRO A 559 18.69 -9.71 29.51
N LYS A 560 20.00 -9.87 29.49
CA LYS A 560 20.78 -10.18 28.28
C LYS A 560 20.45 -11.56 27.72
N ILE A 561 20.00 -12.51 28.58
CA ILE A 561 19.62 -13.87 28.16
C ILE A 561 18.37 -13.81 27.27
N THR A 562 17.34 -13.11 27.71
CA THR A 562 16.06 -12.97 26.99
C THR A 562 16.15 -12.04 25.76
N ASN A 563 17.10 -11.09 25.80
CA ASN A 563 17.34 -10.21 24.64
C ASN A 563 17.84 -10.96 23.39
N ARG A 564 18.38 -12.18 23.56
CA ARG A 564 18.81 -13.05 22.46
C ARG A 564 17.67 -13.88 21.84
N GLN A 565 16.53 -13.93 22.48
CA GLN A 565 15.42 -14.74 22.00
C GLN A 565 14.63 -13.99 20.94
N ILE A 566 14.48 -14.60 19.75
CA ILE A 566 13.66 -14.05 18.67
C ILE A 566 12.16 -14.16 19.01
N ASP A 567 11.38 -13.16 18.60
CA ASP A 567 9.91 -13.24 18.57
C ASP A 567 9.49 -14.36 17.59
N THR A 568 8.69 -15.31 18.06
CA THR A 568 8.31 -16.52 17.31
C THR A 568 7.61 -16.24 15.98
N ASP A 569 6.90 -15.12 15.85
CA ASP A 569 6.22 -14.72 14.61
C ASP A 569 7.21 -14.29 13.50
N PHE A 570 8.47 -14.04 13.88
CA PHE A 570 9.56 -13.71 12.96
C PHE A 570 10.51 -14.87 12.65
N LEU A 571 10.10 -16.10 12.97
CA LEU A 571 10.78 -17.29 12.49
C LEU A 571 10.43 -17.55 11.03
N LEU A 572 10.97 -16.70 10.15
CA LEU A 572 10.66 -16.68 8.72
C LEU A 572 11.44 -17.78 7.98
N GLU A 573 10.77 -18.41 7.00
CA GLU A 573 11.42 -19.37 6.11
C GLU A 573 12.55 -18.67 5.31
N GLY A 574 13.73 -19.28 5.29
CA GLY A 574 14.92 -18.70 4.66
C GLY A 574 15.88 -17.99 5.62
N LEU A 575 15.53 -17.84 6.92
CA LEU A 575 16.44 -17.38 7.94
C LEU A 575 16.78 -18.53 8.92
N GLU A 576 18.06 -18.77 9.13
CA GLU A 576 18.54 -19.78 10.07
C GLU A 576 18.95 -19.14 11.40
N PHE A 577 18.54 -19.77 12.51
CA PHE A 577 18.85 -19.33 13.87
C PHE A 577 19.50 -20.46 14.66
N GLU A 578 20.46 -20.13 15.52
CA GLU A 578 20.97 -21.08 16.51
C GLU A 578 19.85 -21.54 17.44
N ASN A 579 19.81 -22.83 17.72
CA ASN A 579 18.90 -23.38 18.70
C ASN A 579 19.44 -23.05 20.09
N PHE A 580 18.64 -22.38 20.91
CA PHE A 580 18.94 -22.04 22.27
C PHE A 580 17.96 -22.76 23.18
N GLY A 581 18.40 -23.92 23.64
CA GLY A 581 17.54 -24.82 24.38
C GLY A 581 17.57 -24.53 25.86
N ARG A 582 16.75 -25.27 26.61
CA ARG A 582 16.58 -25.25 28.03
C ARG A 582 17.92 -25.36 28.77
N ARG A 583 18.82 -26.26 28.34
CA ARG A 583 20.13 -26.42 28.96
C ARG A 583 20.96 -25.12 28.91
N ASN A 584 20.98 -24.44 27.79
CA ASN A 584 21.69 -23.17 27.61
C ASN A 584 21.15 -22.08 28.56
N TYR A 585 19.81 -21.99 28.69
CA TYR A 585 19.19 -21.09 29.66
C TYR A 585 19.62 -21.36 31.08
N MET A 586 19.60 -22.62 31.50
CA MET A 586 19.97 -23.03 32.84
C MET A 586 21.44 -22.72 33.16
N GLU A 587 22.34 -23.01 32.23
CA GLU A 587 23.75 -22.69 32.35
C GLU A 587 24.00 -21.19 32.55
N LEU A 588 23.31 -20.34 31.78
CA LEU A 588 23.44 -18.89 31.90
C LEU A 588 22.77 -18.33 33.15
N ILE A 589 21.60 -18.86 33.54
CA ILE A 589 20.96 -18.48 34.82
C ILE A 589 21.90 -18.77 35.99
N ASN A 590 22.46 -20.00 36.09
CA ASN A 590 23.37 -20.38 37.15
C ASN A 590 24.64 -19.51 37.16
N ALA A 591 25.22 -19.22 35.98
CA ALA A 591 26.38 -18.34 35.86
C ALA A 591 26.08 -16.91 36.33
N SER A 592 24.93 -16.38 35.98
CA SER A 592 24.51 -15.02 36.39
C SER A 592 24.18 -14.92 37.87
N LEU A 593 23.60 -15.97 38.46
CA LEU A 593 23.40 -16.07 39.91
C LEU A 593 24.73 -15.99 40.64
N ASP A 594 25.75 -16.75 40.19
CA ASP A 594 27.08 -16.72 40.75
C ASP A 594 27.73 -15.32 40.70
N GLU A 595 27.60 -14.64 39.59
CA GLU A 595 28.17 -13.32 39.39
C GLU A 595 27.53 -12.30 40.33
N HIS A 596 26.20 -12.26 40.41
CA HIS A 596 25.49 -11.33 41.28
C HIS A 596 25.75 -11.54 42.76
N ILE A 597 25.81 -12.78 43.25
CA ILE A 597 26.03 -13.07 44.64
C ILE A 597 27.50 -12.82 45.06
N LYS A 598 28.46 -12.98 44.14
CA LYS A 598 29.85 -12.61 44.41
C LYS A 598 30.03 -11.11 44.59
N GLU A 599 29.32 -10.31 43.83
CA GLU A 599 29.43 -8.86 43.84
C GLU A 599 28.52 -8.20 44.88
N ASN A 600 27.34 -8.78 45.16
CA ASN A 600 26.31 -8.18 46.02
C ASN A 600 25.75 -9.23 46.99
N THR A 601 26.28 -9.21 48.24
CA THR A 601 25.87 -10.17 49.30
C THR A 601 24.72 -9.67 50.19
N ARG A 602 24.10 -8.51 49.84
CA ARG A 602 23.00 -7.88 50.61
C ARG A 602 21.81 -7.61 49.72
N SER A 603 20.61 -7.76 50.26
CA SER A 603 19.36 -7.55 49.54
C SER A 603 19.22 -6.14 48.93
N ALA A 604 19.71 -5.10 49.64
CA ALA A 604 19.66 -3.71 49.19
C ALA A 604 20.48 -3.42 47.91
N ASN A 605 21.46 -4.28 47.63
CA ASN A 605 22.36 -4.16 46.48
C ASN A 605 21.95 -5.05 45.28
N LEU A 606 20.90 -5.86 45.43
CA LEU A 606 20.42 -6.75 44.36
C LEU A 606 19.53 -5.99 43.38
N PRO A 607 19.49 -6.41 42.11
CA PRO A 607 18.53 -5.86 41.13
C PRO A 607 17.08 -5.98 41.62
N GLU A 608 16.21 -5.05 41.14
CA GLU A 608 14.79 -5.07 41.47
C GLU A 608 14.17 -6.45 41.16
N ASN A 609 13.31 -6.93 42.06
CA ASN A 609 12.70 -8.25 42.00
C ASN A 609 13.65 -9.46 42.03
N TYR A 610 14.96 -9.27 42.06
CA TYR A 610 15.91 -10.38 42.08
C TYR A 610 15.77 -11.23 43.36
N LEU A 611 15.62 -10.59 44.52
CA LEU A 611 15.44 -11.28 45.82
C LEU A 611 14.18 -12.15 45.81
N ALA A 612 13.08 -11.64 45.27
CA ALA A 612 11.85 -12.39 45.18
C ALA A 612 11.97 -13.60 44.21
N CYS A 613 12.68 -13.43 43.10
CA CYS A 613 12.99 -14.53 42.21
C CYS A 613 13.92 -15.55 42.84
N LEU A 614 14.91 -15.11 43.61
CA LEU A 614 15.83 -15.98 44.35
C LEU A 614 15.08 -16.80 45.39
N ILE A 615 14.15 -16.19 46.15
CA ILE A 615 13.29 -16.91 47.12
C ILE A 615 12.44 -17.96 46.42
N LYS A 616 11.75 -17.61 45.33
CA LYS A 616 10.93 -18.57 44.54
C LYS A 616 11.78 -19.71 43.97
N TYR A 617 12.94 -19.39 43.44
CA TYR A 617 13.89 -20.35 42.91
C TYR A 617 14.37 -21.31 43.99
N ALA A 618 14.76 -20.77 45.14
CA ALA A 618 15.20 -21.54 46.30
C ALA A 618 14.08 -22.40 46.94
N SER A 619 12.83 -22.04 46.74
CA SER A 619 11.65 -22.77 47.24
C SER A 619 11.29 -24.02 46.41
N ILE A 620 11.99 -24.29 45.30
CA ILE A 620 11.81 -25.49 44.51
C ILE A 620 12.30 -26.71 45.25
N ILE A 621 11.49 -27.76 45.31
CA ILE A 621 11.85 -29.01 45.99
C ILE A 621 12.59 -29.91 45.00
N PRO A 622 13.85 -30.35 45.32
CA PRO A 622 14.55 -31.33 44.51
C PRO A 622 13.78 -32.68 44.46
N LYS A 623 13.95 -33.41 43.34
CA LYS A 623 13.22 -34.67 43.07
C LYS A 623 13.54 -35.77 44.10
N GLU A 624 14.73 -35.71 44.68
CA GLU A 624 15.23 -36.73 45.61
C GLU A 624 14.82 -36.50 47.07
N ASP A 625 14.37 -35.30 47.44
CA ASP A 625 14.02 -34.97 48.83
C ASP A 625 12.49 -34.97 48.99
N SER A 626 11.99 -36.01 49.63
CA SER A 626 10.56 -36.12 50.00
C SER A 626 10.16 -35.17 51.15
N ILE A 627 11.11 -34.49 51.83
CA ILE A 627 10.90 -33.59 52.95
C ILE A 627 11.73 -32.31 52.81
N SER A 628 11.04 -31.27 52.68
CA SER A 628 11.43 -29.91 52.44
C SER A 628 12.06 -29.13 53.61
N GLY A 629 13.14 -29.60 54.17
CA GLY A 629 13.85 -28.90 55.23
C GLY A 629 14.25 -27.46 54.92
N PRO A 630 15.01 -27.24 53.88
CA PRO A 630 15.38 -25.88 53.45
C PRO A 630 14.16 -25.02 53.10
N VAL A 631 13.07 -25.60 52.58
CA VAL A 631 11.86 -24.84 52.19
C VAL A 631 11.14 -24.22 53.37
N LYS A 632 11.16 -24.86 54.57
CA LYS A 632 10.61 -24.25 55.79
C LYS A 632 11.40 -23.01 56.22
N VAL A 633 12.71 -23.09 56.18
CA VAL A 633 13.58 -21.95 56.47
C VAL A 633 13.36 -20.83 55.45
N ILE A 634 13.23 -21.16 54.16
CA ILE A 634 12.98 -20.20 53.11
C ILE A 634 11.63 -19.49 53.28
N LYS A 635 10.56 -20.20 53.71
CA LYS A 635 9.29 -19.56 54.04
C LYS A 635 9.40 -18.54 55.16
N LEU A 636 10.14 -18.83 56.21
CA LEU A 636 10.38 -17.87 57.30
C LEU A 636 11.17 -16.65 56.79
N ILE A 637 12.11 -16.84 55.87
CA ILE A 637 12.86 -15.77 55.22
C ILE A 637 11.95 -14.95 54.31
N GLU A 638 11.02 -15.58 53.56
CA GLU A 638 10.02 -14.92 52.76
C GLU A 638 9.13 -13.99 53.58
N GLU A 639 8.61 -14.52 54.71
CA GLU A 639 7.82 -13.76 55.68
C GLU A 639 8.61 -12.58 56.27
N HIS A 640 9.88 -12.76 56.55
CA HIS A 640 10.78 -11.72 57.06
C HIS A 640 10.90 -10.54 56.06
N TYR A 641 11.07 -10.82 54.75
CA TYR A 641 11.19 -9.78 53.74
C TYR A 641 9.86 -9.16 53.37
N GLY A 642 8.73 -9.78 53.69
CA GLY A 642 7.38 -9.27 53.42
C GLY A 642 7.09 -9.09 51.94
N LEU A 643 7.69 -9.92 51.06
CA LEU A 643 7.59 -9.81 49.63
C LEU A 643 6.29 -10.46 49.13
N GLU A 644 5.51 -9.74 48.30
CA GLU A 644 4.35 -10.30 47.58
C GLU A 644 4.82 -11.17 46.42
N LEU A 645 5.15 -12.43 46.67
CA LEU A 645 5.58 -13.40 45.65
C LEU A 645 4.46 -13.78 44.68
N SER A 646 3.21 -13.42 44.97
CA SER A 646 2.05 -13.67 44.07
C SER A 646 2.09 -12.87 42.79
N SER A 647 2.70 -11.68 42.80
CA SER A 647 2.86 -10.82 41.61
C SER A 647 3.97 -11.34 40.67
N ILE A 648 4.87 -12.18 41.12
CA ILE A 648 5.93 -12.78 40.32
C ILE A 648 5.43 -14.11 39.81
N ILE A 649 4.94 -14.09 38.59
CA ILE A 649 4.51 -15.29 37.86
C ILE A 649 5.76 -16.08 37.46
N LEU A 650 6.24 -16.90 38.35
CA LEU A 650 7.09 -18.05 38.00
C LEU A 650 6.15 -19.23 37.85
N PRO A 651 5.94 -19.70 36.58
CA PRO A 651 5.14 -20.89 36.39
C PRO A 651 5.74 -22.10 37.11
N SER A 652 4.91 -23.07 37.45
CA SER A 652 5.37 -24.29 38.15
C SER A 652 6.45 -24.99 37.33
N ILE A 653 7.67 -24.98 37.84
CA ILE A 653 8.78 -25.76 37.29
C ILE A 653 8.41 -27.23 37.53
N THR A 654 8.12 -27.99 36.47
CA THR A 654 7.64 -29.35 36.55
C THR A 654 8.71 -30.37 36.15
N GLY A 655 8.72 -31.54 36.82
CA GLY A 655 9.40 -32.76 36.42
C GLY A 655 10.89 -32.60 36.07
N GLU A 656 11.26 -32.76 34.82
CA GLU A 656 12.65 -32.78 34.34
C GLU A 656 13.40 -31.44 34.51
N GLU A 657 12.68 -30.32 34.70
CA GLU A 657 13.30 -28.99 34.90
C GLU A 657 13.94 -28.87 36.29
N LYS A 658 13.38 -29.54 37.28
CA LYS A 658 13.92 -29.53 38.63
C LYS A 658 15.30 -30.15 38.70
N ASP A 659 15.60 -31.11 37.83
CA ASP A 659 16.84 -31.88 37.85
C ASP A 659 18.06 -31.08 37.29
N ASN A 660 17.80 -30.03 36.54
CA ASN A 660 18.84 -29.23 35.84
C ASN A 660 19.14 -27.89 36.55
N ILE A 661 18.32 -27.51 37.54
CA ILE A 661 18.53 -26.29 38.32
C ILE A 661 19.35 -26.62 39.58
N ASP A 662 20.44 -25.91 39.81
CA ASP A 662 21.18 -26.04 41.05
C ASP A 662 20.44 -25.36 42.23
N ILE A 663 19.35 -26.02 42.66
CA ILE A 663 18.46 -25.52 43.70
C ILE A 663 19.23 -25.35 45.02
N ARG A 664 20.14 -26.27 45.32
CA ARG A 664 20.94 -26.18 46.56
C ARG A 664 21.80 -24.94 46.56
N LYS A 665 22.34 -24.57 45.43
CA LYS A 665 23.11 -23.34 45.28
C LYS A 665 22.23 -22.11 45.49
N GLY A 666 21.08 -22.04 44.87
CA GLY A 666 20.12 -20.95 45.06
C GLY A 666 19.67 -20.81 46.52
N GLN A 667 19.43 -21.92 47.20
CA GLN A 667 19.14 -21.94 48.64
C GLN A 667 20.29 -21.40 49.46
N ASN A 668 21.51 -21.86 49.19
CA ASN A 668 22.70 -21.39 49.88
C ASN A 668 22.95 -19.90 49.68
N ASP A 669 22.71 -19.40 48.49
CA ASP A 669 22.89 -18.01 48.15
C ASP A 669 21.82 -17.14 48.82
N LEU A 670 20.56 -17.58 48.86
CA LEU A 670 19.50 -16.92 49.65
C LEU A 670 19.87 -16.83 51.14
N PHE A 671 20.37 -17.92 51.73
CA PHE A 671 20.80 -17.93 53.15
C PHE A 671 21.94 -16.93 53.38
N LYS A 672 22.91 -16.83 52.48
CA LYS A 672 23.99 -15.85 52.59
C LYS A 672 23.48 -14.41 52.58
N VAL A 673 22.57 -14.10 51.63
CA VAL A 673 21.95 -12.76 51.54
C VAL A 673 21.23 -12.42 52.84
N PHE A 674 20.35 -13.33 53.28
CA PHE A 674 19.60 -13.17 54.54
C PHE A 674 20.50 -12.97 55.75
N LEU A 675 21.53 -13.82 55.95
CA LEU A 675 22.43 -13.77 57.07
C LEU A 675 23.31 -12.50 57.06
N ASN A 676 23.74 -12.05 55.88
CA ASN A 676 24.47 -10.78 55.77
C ASN A 676 23.58 -9.57 56.09
N ASP A 677 22.29 -9.61 55.65
CA ASP A 677 21.36 -8.54 55.98
C ASP A 677 21.08 -8.43 57.47
N ILE A 678 21.03 -9.58 58.18
CA ILE A 678 20.76 -9.60 59.58
C ILE A 678 22.02 -9.27 60.42
N SER A 679 23.20 -9.71 60.02
CA SER A 679 24.44 -9.54 60.80
C SER A 679 24.79 -8.08 61.14
N ASP A 680 24.24 -7.12 60.37
CA ASP A 680 24.47 -5.68 60.58
C ASP A 680 23.30 -4.96 61.29
N LYS A 681 22.30 -5.70 61.76
CA LYS A 681 21.17 -5.11 62.48
C LYS A 681 21.58 -4.70 63.88
N ASP A 682 21.00 -3.55 64.30
CA ASP A 682 21.25 -3.04 65.67
C ASP A 682 20.43 -3.76 66.72
N ALA A 683 20.72 -3.42 67.96
CA ALA A 683 20.06 -4.03 69.11
C ALA A 683 18.56 -3.71 69.19
N GLU A 684 18.15 -2.56 68.72
CA GLU A 684 16.71 -2.15 68.72
C GLU A 684 15.91 -3.02 67.73
N TRP A 685 16.42 -3.20 66.53
CA TRP A 685 15.84 -4.11 65.54
C TRP A 685 15.81 -5.56 66.08
N THR A 686 16.93 -6.01 66.64
CA THR A 686 17.01 -7.36 67.15
C THR A 686 16.00 -7.60 68.25
N LYS A 687 15.76 -6.62 69.13
CA LYS A 687 14.77 -6.68 70.22
C LYS A 687 13.35 -6.79 69.65
N GLU A 688 13.04 -6.00 68.60
CA GLU A 688 11.73 -6.05 67.97
C GLU A 688 11.47 -7.37 67.26
N LYS A 689 12.48 -7.92 66.54
CA LYS A 689 12.36 -9.12 65.72
C LYS A 689 12.85 -10.39 66.36
N LEU A 690 13.05 -10.37 67.66
CA LEU A 690 13.68 -11.43 68.42
C LEU A 690 13.04 -12.81 68.28
N VAL A 691 11.71 -12.88 68.36
CA VAL A 691 10.92 -14.11 68.20
C VAL A 691 11.01 -14.68 66.81
N GLU A 692 10.93 -13.79 65.81
CA GLU A 692 11.02 -14.16 64.41
C GLU A 692 12.42 -14.73 64.06
N LEU A 693 13.48 -14.05 64.53
CA LEU A 693 14.85 -14.46 64.34
C LEU A 693 15.13 -15.82 65.05
N ALA A 694 14.65 -15.95 66.26
CA ALA A 694 14.80 -17.21 67.00
C ALA A 694 14.08 -18.38 66.30
N THR A 695 12.97 -18.15 65.75
CA THR A 695 12.21 -19.16 64.97
C THR A 695 13.01 -19.62 63.74
N VAL A 696 13.55 -18.65 62.94
CA VAL A 696 14.41 -18.96 61.80
C VAL A 696 15.66 -19.77 62.22
N LEU A 697 16.34 -19.34 63.27
CA LEU A 697 17.53 -20.00 63.77
C LEU A 697 17.20 -21.43 64.20
N LYS A 698 16.14 -21.61 64.98
CA LYS A 698 15.70 -22.92 65.43
C LYS A 698 15.38 -23.86 64.29
N GLU A 699 14.64 -23.37 63.31
CA GLU A 699 14.30 -24.19 62.14
C GLU A 699 15.55 -24.51 61.29
N ALA A 700 16.51 -23.57 61.15
CA ALA A 700 17.75 -23.80 60.42
C ALA A 700 18.60 -24.86 61.06
N PHE A 701 18.61 -24.95 62.38
CA PHE A 701 19.42 -25.93 63.14
C PHE A 701 18.86 -27.36 63.10
N ASN A 702 17.61 -27.54 62.68
CA ASN A 702 17.05 -28.88 62.45
C ASN A 702 17.66 -29.58 61.22
N TYR A 703 18.41 -28.84 60.38
CA TYR A 703 18.98 -29.39 59.16
C TYR A 703 20.47 -29.18 59.05
N ALA A 704 21.22 -30.27 58.97
CA ALA A 704 22.69 -30.28 59.11
C ALA A 704 23.42 -29.38 58.09
N ASP A 705 22.93 -29.31 56.81
CA ASP A 705 23.58 -28.52 55.81
C ASP A 705 23.27 -27.02 55.94
N VAL A 706 22.06 -26.66 56.33
CA VAL A 706 21.64 -25.28 56.62
C VAL A 706 22.38 -24.79 57.89
N LYS A 707 22.43 -25.59 58.94
CA LYS A 707 23.14 -25.31 60.15
C LYS A 707 24.60 -24.92 59.89
N LYS A 708 25.32 -25.63 58.98
CA LYS A 708 26.74 -25.33 58.65
C LYS A 708 26.92 -23.92 58.07
N ILE A 709 25.89 -23.39 57.36
CA ILE A 709 25.91 -22.04 56.78
C ILE A 709 25.65 -21.00 57.85
N PHE A 710 24.61 -21.21 58.68
CA PHE A 710 24.22 -20.30 59.76
C PHE A 710 25.31 -20.12 60.80
N LEU A 711 26.06 -21.17 61.12
CA LEU A 711 27.16 -21.12 62.09
C LEU A 711 28.31 -20.18 61.68
N ARG A 712 28.38 -19.69 60.46
CA ARG A 712 29.48 -18.83 59.99
C ARG A 712 29.16 -17.31 60.05
N TYR A 713 27.98 -16.94 60.57
CA TYR A 713 27.52 -15.55 60.59
C TYR A 713 27.24 -15.11 62.06
N ASP A 714 27.42 -13.80 62.28
CA ASP A 714 27.18 -13.15 63.57
C ASP A 714 25.69 -12.74 63.68
N VAL A 715 24.81 -13.72 63.83
CA VAL A 715 23.35 -13.55 63.83
C VAL A 715 22.67 -14.03 65.12
N TYR A 716 23.44 -14.31 66.16
CA TYR A 716 22.92 -14.83 67.40
C TYR A 716 22.81 -13.72 68.41
N PRO A 717 21.64 -13.49 69.03
CA PRO A 717 21.39 -12.40 69.95
C PRO A 717 22.02 -12.73 71.29
N ASN A 718 22.78 -11.75 71.88
CA ASN A 718 23.17 -11.74 73.25
C ASN A 718 22.04 -11.16 74.13
N GLN A 719 22.28 -11.10 75.45
CA GLN A 719 21.31 -10.58 76.44
C GLN A 719 21.07 -9.06 76.30
N LEU A 720 21.94 -8.35 75.61
CA LEU A 720 21.71 -6.93 75.20
C LEU A 720 21.11 -6.76 73.79
N HIS A 721 20.65 -7.85 73.21
CA HIS A 721 20.12 -7.90 71.90
C HIS A 721 21.11 -7.57 70.76
N GLU A 722 22.39 -7.52 71.01
CA GLU A 722 23.42 -7.40 70.01
C GLU A 722 23.66 -8.76 69.37
N LEU A 723 23.88 -8.75 68.03
CA LEU A 723 24.16 -9.97 67.26
C LEU A 723 25.66 -10.33 67.32
N LYS A 724 25.95 -11.57 67.68
CA LYS A 724 27.32 -12.11 67.82
C LYS A 724 27.41 -13.46 67.11
N GLY A 725 28.62 -13.86 66.80
CA GLY A 725 28.93 -15.24 66.41
C GLY A 725 28.91 -16.20 67.58
N ILE A 726 28.51 -17.43 67.36
CA ILE A 726 28.45 -18.47 68.38
C ILE A 726 29.76 -18.62 69.16
N PRO A 727 30.96 -18.58 68.55
CA PRO A 727 32.22 -18.68 69.29
C PRO A 727 32.45 -17.57 70.34
N ASN A 728 31.68 -16.48 70.19
CA ASN A 728 31.80 -15.32 71.09
C ASN A 728 30.68 -15.25 72.15
N LEU A 729 29.83 -16.26 72.19
CA LEU A 729 28.74 -16.35 73.17
C LEU A 729 28.88 -17.49 74.11
N TYR A 730 28.51 -17.22 75.34
CA TYR A 730 28.50 -18.17 76.44
C TYR A 730 27.06 -18.54 76.76
N ARG A 731 26.86 -19.75 77.26
CA ARG A 731 25.60 -20.21 77.82
C ARG A 731 25.35 -19.54 79.13
N ASP A 732 24.12 -19.00 79.29
CA ASP A 732 23.74 -18.55 80.66
C ASP A 732 23.31 -19.74 81.54
N ASN A 733 24.11 -20.20 82.33
CA ASN A 733 23.85 -21.28 83.30
C ASN A 733 22.95 -20.84 84.45
N LYS A 734 21.90 -20.03 84.14
CA LYS A 734 20.96 -19.47 85.14
C LYS A 734 21.66 -18.59 86.18
N ILE A 735 22.57 -17.79 85.72
CA ILE A 735 23.23 -16.79 86.62
C ILE A 735 22.14 -15.82 87.08
N PRO A 736 22.00 -15.60 88.38
CA PRO A 736 21.04 -14.72 88.97
C PRO A 736 21.21 -13.28 88.40
N GLU A 737 20.10 -12.58 88.09
CA GLU A 737 20.14 -11.26 87.50
C GLU A 737 20.94 -10.23 88.25
N PHE A 738 20.85 -10.31 89.64
CA PHE A 738 21.58 -9.40 90.45
C PHE A 738 23.14 -9.62 90.38
N VAL A 739 23.59 -10.84 90.06
CA VAL A 739 24.99 -11.11 89.82
C VAL A 739 25.46 -10.53 88.54
N LYS A 740 24.65 -10.62 87.54
CA LYS A 740 24.89 -9.96 86.19
C LYS A 740 24.94 -8.44 86.35
N ASP A 741 23.98 -7.86 87.05
CA ASP A 741 23.95 -6.43 87.36
C ASP A 741 25.18 -5.95 88.12
N LEU A 742 25.60 -6.72 89.11
CA LEU A 742 26.78 -6.43 89.82
C LEU A 742 28.07 -6.51 88.96
N TYR A 743 28.15 -7.52 88.09
CA TYR A 743 29.25 -7.69 87.15
C TYR A 743 29.31 -6.54 86.17
N ASP A 744 28.19 -6.21 85.52
CA ASP A 744 28.11 -5.16 84.57
C ASP A 744 28.32 -3.75 85.13
N SER A 745 27.98 -3.52 86.40
CA SER A 745 28.15 -2.23 87.08
C SER A 745 29.47 -1.99 87.76
N ILE A 746 30.06 -3.07 88.23
CA ILE A 746 31.23 -2.95 89.13
C ILE A 746 32.48 -3.66 88.59
N VAL A 747 32.32 -4.86 88.01
CA VAL A 747 33.46 -5.68 87.57
C VAL A 747 33.95 -5.21 86.17
N GLU A 748 33.15 -5.18 85.21
CA GLU A 748 33.51 -4.75 83.87
C GLU A 748 32.44 -3.79 83.25
N PRO A 749 32.30 -2.54 83.71
CA PRO A 749 31.29 -1.60 83.20
C PRO A 749 31.39 -1.31 81.75
N ASN A 750 32.59 -1.38 81.16
CA ASN A 750 32.82 -1.14 79.76
C ASN A 750 32.67 -2.36 78.86
N ASN A 751 32.52 -3.56 79.49
CA ASN A 751 32.33 -4.81 78.76
C ASN A 751 31.36 -5.72 79.53
N PRO A 752 30.07 -5.36 79.57
CA PRO A 752 29.09 -6.08 80.39
C PRO A 752 29.05 -7.58 80.10
N ILE A 753 28.86 -8.41 81.12
CA ILE A 753 28.78 -9.86 80.93
C ILE A 753 27.60 -10.21 79.97
N ARG A 754 26.56 -9.44 80.02
CA ARG A 754 25.41 -9.61 79.13
C ARG A 754 25.74 -9.48 77.61
N THR A 755 26.88 -8.81 77.26
CA THR A 755 27.41 -8.80 75.90
C THR A 755 27.93 -10.17 75.47
N LYS A 756 28.32 -10.97 76.39
CA LYS A 756 28.95 -12.32 76.21
C LYS A 756 27.97 -13.46 76.43
N LEU A 757 26.82 -13.20 77.05
CA LEU A 757 25.83 -14.23 77.39
C LEU A 757 24.77 -14.30 76.23
N ALA A 758 24.51 -15.53 75.79
CA ALA A 758 23.47 -15.78 74.78
C ALA A 758 22.08 -15.45 75.33
N HIS A 759 21.21 -14.91 74.52
CA HIS A 759 19.82 -14.63 74.90
C HIS A 759 19.08 -15.96 75.15
N SER A 760 18.22 -16.02 76.16
CA SER A 760 17.45 -17.23 76.53
C SER A 760 16.58 -17.80 75.39
N VAL A 761 16.16 -16.97 74.42
CA VAL A 761 15.37 -17.40 73.27
C VAL A 761 16.11 -18.38 72.34
N ILE A 762 17.48 -18.42 72.43
CA ILE A 762 18.29 -19.34 71.62
C ILE A 762 18.90 -20.47 72.45
N GLU A 763 18.47 -20.62 73.70
CA GLU A 763 19.01 -21.69 74.59
C GLU A 763 18.79 -23.11 74.03
N ASN A 764 17.66 -23.36 73.39
CA ASN A 764 17.37 -24.66 72.78
C ASN A 764 18.30 -24.99 71.59
N ILE A 765 18.95 -23.99 71.04
CA ILE A 765 19.96 -24.16 70.01
C ILE A 765 21.33 -24.47 70.62
N HIS A 766 21.55 -24.06 71.85
CA HIS A 766 22.81 -24.24 72.57
C HIS A 766 23.20 -25.71 72.79
N ASP A 767 22.23 -26.58 73.03
CA ASP A 767 22.58 -28.02 73.28
C ASP A 767 23.10 -28.68 71.98
N GLU A 768 22.71 -28.24 70.85
CA GLU A 768 23.25 -28.66 69.54
C GLU A 768 24.57 -27.96 69.19
N MET A 769 24.86 -26.80 69.83
CA MET A 769 26.11 -26.06 69.67
C MET A 769 27.26 -26.68 70.37
N LYS A 770 27.05 -27.51 71.40
CA LYS A 770 28.09 -28.24 72.12
C LYS A 770 29.00 -29.06 71.21
N SER A 771 28.50 -29.54 70.11
CA SER A 771 29.32 -30.27 69.14
C SER A 771 30.31 -29.39 68.36
N ILE A 772 30.26 -28.04 68.50
CA ILE A 772 30.98 -27.06 67.69
C ILE A 772 31.89 -26.13 68.56
N LYS A 773 32.24 -26.48 69.75
CA LYS A 773 33.09 -25.66 70.62
C LYS A 773 32.50 -24.33 71.07
N ALA A 774 31.20 -24.25 71.33
CA ALA A 774 30.63 -23.13 72.07
C ALA A 774 31.17 -23.25 73.54
N LEU A 775 31.68 -22.16 74.02
CA LEU A 775 32.32 -22.09 75.35
C LEU A 775 31.28 -22.30 76.49
N ASP A 776 31.55 -23.26 77.41
CA ASP A 776 30.74 -23.39 78.60
C ASP A 776 31.36 -22.43 79.65
N LEU A 777 30.53 -21.53 80.16
CA LEU A 777 30.97 -20.49 81.13
C LEU A 777 31.55 -20.99 82.49
N THR A 778 31.41 -22.28 82.71
CA THR A 778 31.70 -22.83 84.09
C THR A 778 33.17 -23.02 84.45
N SER A 779 34.08 -22.79 83.47
CA SER A 779 35.51 -23.08 83.83
C SER A 779 36.50 -21.92 83.60
N ASP A 780 36.12 -20.81 82.94
CA ASP A 780 37.18 -19.87 82.53
C ASP A 780 36.89 -18.36 82.78
N ILE A 781 35.90 -17.98 83.58
CA ILE A 781 35.78 -16.58 84.02
C ILE A 781 36.46 -16.35 85.30
N GLU A 782 37.65 -15.81 85.27
CA GLU A 782 38.31 -15.18 86.40
C GLU A 782 37.59 -13.83 86.64
N VAL A 783 36.89 -13.71 87.77
CA VAL A 783 36.32 -12.45 88.20
C VAL A 783 37.41 -11.53 88.65
N LYS A 784 37.73 -10.53 87.85
CA LYS A 784 38.75 -9.52 88.24
C LYS A 784 38.04 -8.21 88.60
N PHE A 785 38.39 -7.63 89.68
CA PHE A 785 37.91 -6.34 90.13
C PHE A 785 38.90 -5.25 89.72
N PHE A 786 38.37 -4.18 89.14
CA PHE A 786 39.12 -3.04 88.59
C PHE A 786 38.76 -1.80 89.42
N GLY A 787 39.73 -1.01 89.82
CA GLY A 787 39.48 0.32 90.39
C GLY A 787 39.24 1.41 89.40
N GLU A 788 38.83 2.59 89.86
CA GLU A 788 38.54 3.77 89.01
C GLU A 788 39.72 4.18 88.10
N SER A 789 40.94 3.74 88.37
CA SER A 789 42.14 3.96 87.60
C SER A 789 42.34 2.91 86.48
N GLY A 790 41.47 1.92 86.32
CA GLY A 790 41.59 0.83 85.39
C GLY A 790 42.61 -0.26 85.77
N ASN A 791 43.15 -0.23 86.91
CA ASN A 791 44.04 -1.29 87.43
C ASN A 791 43.28 -2.36 88.24
N GLU A 792 43.73 -3.62 88.12
CA GLU A 792 43.19 -4.74 88.93
C GLU A 792 43.36 -4.48 90.38
N ILE A 793 42.26 -4.61 91.11
CA ILE A 793 42.32 -4.49 92.64
C ILE A 793 41.69 -5.72 93.23
N HIS A 794 42.33 -6.15 94.38
CA HIS A 794 41.78 -7.23 95.21
C HIS A 794 40.48 -6.79 95.90
N MET A 795 39.47 -7.68 95.94
CA MET A 795 38.15 -7.39 96.50
C MET A 795 38.20 -6.71 97.87
N GLU A 796 39.24 -6.99 98.67
CA GLU A 796 39.47 -6.41 99.97
C GLU A 796 39.65 -4.87 99.91
N ASN A 797 40.09 -4.35 98.78
CA ASN A 797 40.35 -2.90 98.55
C ASN A 797 39.36 -2.22 97.64
N HIS A 798 38.33 -2.94 97.29
CA HIS A 798 37.33 -2.35 96.34
C HIS A 798 36.42 -1.35 97.02
N PRO A 799 36.15 -0.15 96.41
CA PRO A 799 35.33 0.91 97.04
C PRO A 799 33.94 0.44 97.44
N TYR A 800 33.38 -0.51 96.75
CA TYR A 800 32.00 -1.05 96.96
C TYR A 800 32.05 -2.39 97.73
N ARG A 801 33.14 -2.73 98.42
CA ARG A 801 33.29 -3.98 99.16
C ARG A 801 32.16 -4.27 100.16
N SER A 802 31.58 -3.23 100.81
CA SER A 802 30.48 -3.41 101.76
C SER A 802 29.24 -3.85 101.10
N ASP A 803 28.94 -3.21 99.92
CA ASP A 803 27.75 -3.48 99.14
C ASP A 803 27.80 -4.89 98.52
N ILE A 804 28.94 -5.30 98.01
CA ILE A 804 29.21 -6.67 97.50
C ILE A 804 29.02 -7.70 98.59
N ILE A 805 29.57 -7.46 99.81
CA ILE A 805 29.40 -8.33 100.96
C ILE A 805 27.94 -8.40 101.39
N ASP A 806 27.25 -7.29 101.45
CA ASP A 806 25.83 -7.28 101.82
C ASP A 806 24.94 -7.96 100.80
N ILE A 807 25.25 -7.86 99.52
CA ILE A 807 24.59 -8.59 98.49
C ILE A 807 24.87 -10.12 98.68
N ILE A 808 26.11 -10.51 98.87
CA ILE A 808 26.48 -11.92 99.12
C ILE A 808 25.80 -12.46 100.39
N ARG A 809 25.71 -11.67 101.48
CA ARG A 809 25.05 -12.08 102.71
C ARG A 809 23.56 -12.22 102.61
N ASN A 810 22.89 -11.41 101.79
CA ASN A 810 21.45 -11.44 101.55
C ASN A 810 21.00 -12.41 100.47
N PHE A 811 21.96 -12.97 99.77
CA PHE A 811 21.73 -14.00 98.76
C PHE A 811 21.34 -15.32 99.43
N LYS A 812 20.13 -15.80 99.19
CA LYS A 812 19.66 -17.13 99.58
C LYS A 812 19.63 -18.00 98.36
N PRO A 813 20.65 -18.86 98.14
CA PRO A 813 20.61 -19.77 96.99
C PRO A 813 19.39 -20.70 97.13
N ASP A 814 18.61 -20.89 96.14
CA ASP A 814 17.71 -22.03 96.10
C ASP A 814 18.46 -23.32 96.10
N GLN A 815 17.95 -24.29 96.87
CA GLN A 815 18.62 -25.51 97.16
C GLN A 815 19.01 -26.37 95.94
N GLU A 816 18.56 -26.00 94.74
CA GLU A 816 18.89 -26.72 93.52
C GLU A 816 20.08 -26.12 92.75
N ASN A 817 20.60 -24.95 93.11
CA ASN A 817 21.72 -24.30 92.39
C ASN A 817 22.90 -24.10 93.29
N ASN A 818 23.58 -25.17 93.65
CA ASN A 818 24.81 -25.16 94.53
C ASN A 818 26.10 -24.82 93.75
N GLU A 819 26.07 -24.11 92.66
CA GLU A 819 27.27 -23.75 91.86
C GLU A 819 27.49 -22.26 91.75
N ILE A 820 27.39 -21.53 92.85
CA ILE A 820 27.93 -20.16 92.96
C ILE A 820 29.01 -20.12 93.94
#